data_d972a61b6fc4e054b915a3fefd18c8e7
#
_entry.id   d972a61b6fc4e054b915a3fefd18c8e7
#
_cell.length_a   1.000
_cell.length_b   1.000
_cell.length_c   1.000
_cell.angle_alpha   90.00
_cell.angle_beta   90.00
_cell.angle_gamma   90.00
#
_symmetry.space_group_name_H-M   'P 1'
#
loop_
_entity.id
_entity.type
_entity.pdbx_description
1 polymer ?
#
loop_
_entity_poly.entity_id
_entity_poly.type
_entity_poly.pdbx_seq_one_letter_code
_entity_poly.pdbx_strand_id
1 'polypeptide(L)'
;MANDNKGLTPMMRQFFEMKSKHPEALLLFRCGDFYETYCEDAVEASRILGITLTRRNNGGSTGTTEMAGFPHHALDTYLPKLIRAGKRVAVCDQLEDPKKKRLEIKGKKGLSQMDKMVKRGITELVTPGVAMGDNVLNYKENNFLAAVHFGKTACGVSFLDISTGEFLTGEGTYDYVEKLMGNFMPKEVLYDRARKNDFEKYFGSKYCTFELDDWVFTEQTALQKLLGHFKTKSLKGFGVEHLKNGVIASGAIMQYLEITQHTQINHITALSRIEEDKFVRMDRFTIRSLELVAPMQEDGSSLLNVIDRTVTAMGGRMLRRWLVFPLKDVKPINERLDIVEYFFKEPEFRQLLDDQLHRISDLERIISKVAVGRVSPREVVQLKNALEAIKPIKVACQHATNEALKRVGEQLNVCETLKDRIAREIQPDPPQLVNKGDVIADGFNAELDDLRAISRHGKDYLLKIQEREIEKTGIPSLKVGYNNVFGYYLEVRNTFKDKVPEEWIRKQTLAQAERYITQELKEYEEKILGADEKILVLEAQLFNELIAAMQEYIPQIQINANLIARMDCLLSFAKTSDENRYVRPIVDDSEVLDIKQGRHPVIETQLPLGERYVPNDVLLDTEKQQIMMITGPNMAGKSALLRQTALIVLLAQVGCFVPAESARVGLVDKIFTRVGASDNISLGESTFMVEMTEAANILNNVSPRSLVLFDELGRGTSTYDGISIAWAIVEYLHEHKKAQARTLFATHYH
;
A
#
# COMPACT_ATOMS: atom_id res chain seq x y z
N MET A 1 2.85 14.66 -35.96
CA MET A 1 1.57 13.93 -36.04
C MET A 1 0.34 14.88 -36.03
N ALA A 2 0.32 15.86 -36.91
CA ALA A 2 -0.73 16.91 -36.90
C ALA A 2 -1.69 16.89 -38.11
N ASN A 3 -1.63 15.89 -38.98
CA ASN A 3 -2.34 15.94 -40.27
C ASN A 3 -3.35 14.82 -40.56
N ASP A 4 -3.62 13.89 -39.63
CA ASP A 4 -4.50 12.71 -39.87
C ASP A 4 -5.92 12.80 -39.28
N ASN A 5 -6.36 13.98 -38.81
CA ASN A 5 -7.66 14.13 -38.14
C ASN A 5 -8.88 14.30 -39.09
N LYS A 6 -8.68 14.23 -40.42
CA LYS A 6 -9.77 14.29 -41.41
C LYS A 6 -10.38 12.88 -41.57
N GLY A 7 -11.50 12.61 -40.87
CA GLY A 7 -12.27 11.34 -41.00
C GLY A 7 -12.62 10.68 -39.67
N LEU A 8 -12.03 11.11 -38.54
CA LEU A 8 -12.34 10.55 -37.23
C LEU A 8 -13.69 11.05 -36.69
N THR A 9 -14.44 10.18 -36.03
CA THR A 9 -15.64 10.58 -35.29
C THR A 9 -15.29 11.57 -34.17
N PRO A 10 -16.18 12.48 -33.75
CA PRO A 10 -15.90 13.44 -32.67
C PRO A 10 -15.43 12.77 -31.37
N MET A 11 -15.94 11.59 -31.07
CA MET A 11 -15.53 10.80 -29.90
C MET A 11 -14.08 10.30 -30.01
N MET A 12 -13.68 9.78 -31.16
CA MET A 12 -12.31 9.34 -31.39
C MET A 12 -11.32 10.51 -31.36
N ARG A 13 -11.74 11.71 -31.76
CA ARG A 13 -10.90 12.91 -31.61
C ARG A 13 -10.65 13.23 -30.15
N GLN A 14 -11.67 13.17 -29.28
CA GLN A 14 -11.49 13.33 -27.82
C GLN A 14 -10.56 12.24 -27.26
N PHE A 15 -10.72 11.00 -27.70
CA PHE A 15 -9.84 9.90 -27.26
C PHE A 15 -8.38 10.21 -27.58
N PHE A 16 -8.07 10.52 -28.84
CA PHE A 16 -6.68 10.81 -29.24
C PHE A 16 -6.13 12.10 -28.61
N GLU A 17 -6.97 13.10 -28.37
CA GLU A 17 -6.58 14.29 -27.63
C GLU A 17 -6.19 13.95 -26.18
N MET A 18 -6.95 13.08 -25.50
CA MET A 18 -6.58 12.62 -24.15
C MET A 18 -5.35 11.72 -24.15
N LYS A 19 -5.26 10.79 -25.14
CA LYS A 19 -4.11 9.90 -25.28
C LYS A 19 -2.81 10.65 -25.57
N SER A 20 -2.85 11.74 -26.34
CA SER A 20 -1.67 12.56 -26.63
C SER A 20 -1.10 13.28 -25.41
N LYS A 21 -1.87 13.48 -24.36
CA LYS A 21 -1.42 14.06 -23.08
C LYS A 21 -0.60 13.06 -22.25
N HIS A 22 -0.95 11.77 -22.36
CA HIS A 22 -0.28 10.66 -21.65
C HIS A 22 -0.06 9.49 -22.61
N PRO A 23 0.85 9.62 -23.59
CA PRO A 23 1.07 8.60 -24.60
C PRO A 23 1.58 7.27 -24.02
N GLU A 24 2.25 7.33 -22.87
CA GLU A 24 2.81 6.19 -22.12
C GLU A 24 1.79 5.44 -21.27
N ALA A 25 0.61 6.03 -21.02
CA ALA A 25 -0.42 5.42 -20.17
C ALA A 25 -1.50 4.73 -21.02
N LEU A 26 -1.98 3.55 -20.59
CA LEU A 26 -3.15 2.90 -21.13
C LEU A 26 -4.38 3.75 -20.79
N LEU A 27 -5.10 4.22 -21.80
CA LEU A 27 -6.25 5.11 -21.61
C LEU A 27 -7.56 4.34 -21.49
N LEU A 28 -8.17 4.38 -20.30
CA LEU A 28 -9.55 3.92 -20.07
C LEU A 28 -10.50 5.09 -20.29
N PHE A 29 -11.23 5.06 -21.39
CA PHE A 29 -12.08 6.16 -21.83
C PHE A 29 -13.55 5.86 -21.61
N ARG A 30 -14.24 6.66 -20.79
CA ARG A 30 -15.64 6.45 -20.42
C ARG A 30 -16.57 6.69 -21.61
N CYS A 31 -17.28 5.65 -22.04
CA CYS A 31 -18.32 5.68 -23.08
C CYS A 31 -19.63 5.14 -22.53
N GLY A 32 -20.51 6.03 -22.05
CA GLY A 32 -21.75 5.60 -21.42
C GLY A 32 -21.51 4.74 -20.19
N ASP A 33 -21.97 3.50 -20.23
CA ASP A 33 -21.83 2.55 -19.11
C ASP A 33 -20.55 1.69 -19.17
N PHE A 34 -19.63 1.99 -20.10
CA PHE A 34 -18.38 1.24 -20.28
C PHE A 34 -17.16 2.15 -20.16
N TYR A 35 -16.05 1.58 -19.71
CA TYR A 35 -14.71 2.02 -20.05
C TYR A 35 -14.23 1.28 -21.27
N GLU A 36 -13.89 2.01 -22.31
CA GLU A 36 -13.39 1.50 -23.59
C GLU A 36 -11.93 1.94 -23.78
N THR A 37 -11.15 1.11 -24.41
CA THR A 37 -9.80 1.42 -24.83
C THR A 37 -9.60 1.01 -26.28
N TYR A 38 -8.68 1.65 -27.01
CA TYR A 38 -8.57 1.52 -28.46
C TYR A 38 -7.11 1.33 -28.90
N CYS A 39 -6.92 0.84 -30.14
CA CYS A 39 -5.62 0.63 -30.76
C CYS A 39 -4.76 -0.35 -29.95
N GLU A 40 -3.47 -0.03 -29.76
CA GLU A 40 -2.51 -0.84 -29.01
C GLU A 40 -2.93 -1.04 -27.55
N ASP A 41 -3.51 0.00 -26.93
CA ASP A 41 -4.04 -0.09 -25.57
C ASP A 41 -5.13 -1.18 -25.44
N ALA A 42 -5.97 -1.34 -26.48
CA ALA A 42 -7.01 -2.38 -26.49
C ALA A 42 -6.43 -3.79 -26.57
N VAL A 43 -5.41 -3.99 -27.40
CA VAL A 43 -4.71 -5.27 -27.53
C VAL A 43 -4.06 -5.65 -26.21
N GLU A 44 -3.38 -4.71 -25.59
CA GLU A 44 -2.70 -4.91 -24.32
C GLU A 44 -3.67 -5.16 -23.16
N ALA A 45 -4.72 -4.34 -23.04
CA ALA A 45 -5.78 -4.53 -22.06
C ALA A 45 -6.47 -5.88 -22.20
N SER A 46 -6.82 -6.27 -23.44
CA SER A 46 -7.42 -7.59 -23.73
C SER A 46 -6.54 -8.74 -23.23
N ARG A 47 -5.23 -8.68 -23.50
CA ARG A 47 -4.26 -9.70 -23.08
C ARG A 47 -4.14 -9.80 -21.56
N ILE A 48 -4.05 -8.66 -20.85
CA ILE A 48 -3.85 -8.63 -19.39
C ILE A 48 -5.14 -9.00 -18.65
N LEU A 49 -6.27 -8.47 -19.11
CA LEU A 49 -7.55 -8.61 -18.40
C LEU A 49 -8.31 -9.88 -18.77
N GLY A 50 -7.94 -10.53 -19.89
CA GLY A 50 -8.68 -11.69 -20.43
C GLY A 50 -10.06 -11.31 -21.01
N ILE A 51 -10.25 -10.04 -21.44
CA ILE A 51 -11.49 -9.54 -22.05
C ILE A 51 -11.43 -9.62 -23.57
N THR A 52 -12.60 -9.67 -24.21
CA THR A 52 -12.71 -9.82 -25.67
C THR A 52 -12.16 -8.60 -26.40
N LEU A 53 -11.23 -8.83 -27.33
CA LEU A 53 -10.80 -7.82 -28.30
C LEU A 53 -11.79 -7.80 -29.47
N THR A 54 -12.39 -6.64 -29.72
CA THR A 54 -13.35 -6.41 -30.79
C THR A 54 -12.83 -5.35 -31.76
N ARG A 55 -13.55 -5.12 -32.87
CA ARG A 55 -13.23 -4.06 -33.82
C ARG A 55 -14.40 -3.09 -33.93
N ARG A 56 -14.09 -1.81 -33.80
CA ARG A 56 -15.07 -0.73 -34.00
C ARG A 56 -14.93 -0.08 -35.36
N ASN A 57 -16.06 0.11 -36.02
CA ASN A 57 -16.13 0.80 -37.31
C ASN A 57 -16.14 2.32 -37.05
N ASN A 58 -15.15 3.05 -37.57
CA ASN A 58 -14.99 4.49 -37.30
C ASN A 58 -15.86 5.41 -38.19
N GLY A 59 -16.68 4.84 -39.04
CA GLY A 59 -17.56 5.59 -39.93
C GLY A 59 -16.77 6.42 -40.96
N GLY A 60 -16.63 5.96 -42.19
CA GLY A 60 -15.90 6.61 -43.27
C GLY A 60 -14.73 5.77 -43.81
N SER A 61 -13.86 6.37 -44.59
CA SER A 61 -12.72 5.72 -45.28
C SER A 61 -11.57 5.26 -44.38
N THR A 62 -11.66 5.41 -43.07
CA THR A 62 -10.56 5.21 -42.09
C THR A 62 -10.47 3.81 -41.46
N GLY A 63 -11.27 2.85 -41.92
CA GLY A 63 -11.14 1.46 -41.48
C GLY A 63 -11.70 1.14 -40.08
N THR A 64 -11.35 -0.06 -39.58
CA THR A 64 -11.74 -0.55 -38.25
C THR A 64 -10.60 -0.35 -37.26
N THR A 65 -10.91 0.02 -35.99
CA THR A 65 -9.94 0.13 -34.91
C THR A 65 -10.22 -0.96 -33.88
N GLU A 66 -9.16 -1.59 -33.37
CA GLU A 66 -9.24 -2.52 -32.24
C GLU A 66 -9.82 -1.80 -31.03
N MET A 67 -10.69 -2.50 -30.31
CA MET A 67 -11.38 -2.02 -29.13
C MET A 67 -11.52 -3.14 -28.11
N ALA A 68 -11.27 -2.82 -26.86
CA ALA A 68 -11.64 -3.64 -25.71
C ALA A 68 -12.34 -2.76 -24.67
N GLY A 69 -13.20 -3.35 -23.86
CA GLY A 69 -13.91 -2.58 -22.84
C GLY A 69 -14.61 -3.45 -21.81
N PHE A 70 -14.94 -2.83 -20.69
CA PHE A 70 -15.65 -3.46 -19.58
C PHE A 70 -16.65 -2.46 -18.96
N PRO A 71 -17.70 -2.95 -18.25
CA PRO A 71 -18.66 -2.08 -17.59
C PRO A 71 -18.00 -1.16 -16.58
N HIS A 72 -18.39 0.12 -16.52
CA HIS A 72 -17.73 1.12 -15.66
C HIS A 72 -17.74 0.76 -14.18
N HIS A 73 -18.80 0.11 -13.70
CA HIS A 73 -18.90 -0.34 -12.31
C HIS A 73 -17.92 -1.45 -11.96
N ALA A 74 -17.25 -2.04 -12.95
CA ALA A 74 -16.24 -3.07 -12.77
C ALA A 74 -14.80 -2.50 -12.77
N LEU A 75 -14.63 -1.17 -12.74
CA LEU A 75 -13.31 -0.53 -12.71
C LEU A 75 -12.45 -1.07 -11.56
N ASP A 76 -13.03 -1.18 -10.36
CA ASP A 76 -12.35 -1.69 -9.17
C ASP A 76 -11.87 -3.15 -9.30
N THR A 77 -12.42 -3.90 -10.25
CA THR A 77 -11.99 -5.28 -10.54
C THR A 77 -10.88 -5.36 -11.57
N TYR A 78 -10.92 -4.48 -12.59
CA TYR A 78 -10.02 -4.55 -13.74
C TYR A 78 -8.79 -3.64 -13.62
N LEU A 79 -8.93 -2.44 -13.06
CA LEU A 79 -7.83 -1.51 -12.84
C LEU A 79 -6.67 -2.14 -12.04
N PRO A 80 -6.91 -2.85 -10.93
CA PRO A 80 -5.84 -3.51 -10.18
C PRO A 80 -5.01 -4.51 -10.99
N LYS A 81 -5.64 -5.22 -11.92
CA LYS A 81 -4.93 -6.19 -12.78
C LYS A 81 -3.96 -5.51 -13.74
N LEU A 82 -4.35 -4.35 -14.29
CA LEU A 82 -3.48 -3.54 -15.15
C LEU A 82 -2.29 -2.98 -14.36
N ILE A 83 -2.55 -2.41 -13.20
CA ILE A 83 -1.50 -1.84 -12.34
C ILE A 83 -0.52 -2.91 -11.85
N ARG A 84 -1.01 -4.08 -11.42
CA ARG A 84 -0.16 -5.22 -11.02
C ARG A 84 0.67 -5.77 -12.18
N ALA A 85 0.20 -5.65 -13.41
CA ALA A 85 0.96 -5.96 -14.62
C ALA A 85 1.99 -4.88 -15.00
N GLY A 86 2.21 -3.87 -14.12
CA GLY A 86 3.17 -2.79 -14.33
C GLY A 86 2.71 -1.69 -15.29
N LYS A 87 1.40 -1.62 -15.60
CA LYS A 87 0.87 -0.61 -16.52
C LYS A 87 0.49 0.67 -15.80
N ARG A 88 0.77 1.79 -16.46
CA ARG A 88 0.25 3.11 -16.10
C ARG A 88 -1.10 3.27 -16.76
N VAL A 89 -2.10 3.72 -16.03
CA VAL A 89 -3.48 3.80 -16.52
C VAL A 89 -4.03 5.20 -16.31
N ALA A 90 -4.43 5.85 -17.39
CA ALA A 90 -5.17 7.11 -17.34
C ALA A 90 -6.67 6.81 -17.36
N VAL A 91 -7.38 7.17 -16.31
CA VAL A 91 -8.83 7.05 -16.21
C VAL A 91 -9.45 8.35 -16.72
N CYS A 92 -10.20 8.27 -17.81
CA CYS A 92 -10.88 9.41 -18.43
C CYS A 92 -12.38 9.28 -18.23
N ASP A 93 -12.95 10.17 -17.45
CA ASP A 93 -14.38 10.17 -17.11
C ASP A 93 -15.15 11.29 -17.76
N GLN A 94 -16.48 11.20 -17.71
CA GLN A 94 -17.40 12.24 -18.18
C GLN A 94 -17.49 13.34 -17.11
N LEU A 95 -17.13 14.57 -17.49
CA LEU A 95 -17.16 15.75 -16.60
C LEU A 95 -18.54 16.42 -16.55
N GLU A 96 -19.44 16.02 -17.44
CA GLU A 96 -20.80 16.56 -17.57
C GLU A 96 -21.82 15.42 -17.53
N ASP A 97 -22.97 15.66 -16.89
CA ASP A 97 -24.09 14.73 -16.91
C ASP A 97 -24.72 14.68 -18.33
N PRO A 98 -24.76 13.50 -18.97
CA PRO A 98 -25.34 13.35 -20.31
C PRO A 98 -26.82 13.77 -20.39
N LYS A 99 -27.58 13.61 -19.30
CA LYS A 99 -28.99 14.00 -19.23
C LYS A 99 -29.15 15.52 -19.17
N LYS A 100 -28.39 16.19 -18.32
CA LYS A 100 -28.37 17.66 -18.23
C LYS A 100 -27.90 18.29 -19.54
N LYS A 101 -26.83 17.76 -20.13
CA LYS A 101 -26.32 18.22 -21.43
C LYS A 101 -27.36 18.11 -22.55
N ARG A 102 -28.11 17.01 -22.62
CA ARG A 102 -29.19 16.82 -23.59
C ARG A 102 -30.31 17.90 -23.42
N LEU A 103 -30.62 18.26 -22.19
CA LEU A 103 -31.62 19.30 -21.91
C LEU A 103 -31.13 20.70 -22.32
N GLU A 104 -29.86 21.03 -22.03
CA GLU A 104 -29.23 22.30 -22.40
C GLU A 104 -29.10 22.54 -23.89
N ILE A 105 -28.96 21.47 -24.66
CA ILE A 105 -28.80 21.48 -26.13
C ILE A 105 -30.16 21.51 -26.84
N LYS A 106 -31.25 21.07 -26.17
CA LYS A 106 -32.58 20.96 -26.73
C LYS A 106 -33.09 22.36 -27.09
N GLY A 107 -33.16 22.66 -28.41
CA GLY A 107 -33.63 23.94 -28.94
C GLY A 107 -32.54 24.92 -29.38
N LYS A 108 -31.28 24.70 -29.12
CA LYS A 108 -30.17 25.56 -29.58
C LYS A 108 -29.79 25.19 -31.01
N LYS A 109 -29.99 26.11 -31.97
CA LYS A 109 -29.55 25.96 -33.38
C LYS A 109 -28.11 26.46 -33.54
N GLY A 110 -27.31 25.79 -34.40
CA GLY A 110 -25.97 26.26 -34.77
C GLY A 110 -24.81 25.68 -33.92
N LEU A 111 -25.07 24.73 -33.01
CA LEU A 111 -24.01 24.04 -32.24
C LEU A 111 -23.24 23.06 -33.12
N SER A 112 -21.91 23.07 -33.02
CA SER A 112 -21.05 22.08 -33.65
C SER A 112 -21.30 20.67 -33.09
N GLN A 113 -20.85 19.62 -33.79
CA GLN A 113 -20.93 18.25 -33.27
C GLN A 113 -20.11 18.07 -31.97
N MET A 114 -19.02 18.81 -31.82
CA MET A 114 -18.19 18.82 -30.61
C MET A 114 -18.93 19.45 -29.41
N ASP A 115 -19.64 20.55 -29.62
CA ASP A 115 -20.42 21.23 -28.56
C ASP A 115 -21.57 20.36 -28.02
N LYS A 116 -22.07 19.44 -28.85
CA LYS A 116 -23.13 18.49 -28.50
C LYS A 116 -22.64 17.28 -27.69
N MET A 117 -21.33 17.05 -27.63
CA MET A 117 -20.77 15.94 -26.90
C MET A 117 -20.56 16.29 -25.43
N VAL A 118 -20.67 15.25 -24.61
CA VAL A 118 -20.28 15.31 -23.20
C VAL A 118 -18.77 15.51 -23.12
N LYS A 119 -18.35 16.52 -22.37
CA LYS A 119 -16.92 16.75 -22.09
C LYS A 119 -16.37 15.64 -21.22
N ARG A 120 -15.16 15.20 -21.55
CA ARG A 120 -14.41 14.20 -20.82
C ARG A 120 -13.05 14.76 -20.42
N GLY A 121 -12.50 14.24 -19.34
CA GLY A 121 -11.17 14.61 -18.87
C GLY A 121 -10.54 13.45 -18.12
N ILE A 122 -9.22 13.47 -18.06
CA ILE A 122 -8.48 12.53 -17.22
C ILE A 122 -8.72 12.95 -15.78
N THR A 123 -9.37 12.08 -15.01
CA THR A 123 -9.69 12.29 -13.59
C THR A 123 -8.64 11.72 -12.68
N GLU A 124 -7.89 10.72 -13.17
CA GLU A 124 -6.86 10.05 -12.39
C GLU A 124 -5.83 9.41 -13.32
N LEU A 125 -4.55 9.54 -12.96
CA LEU A 125 -3.46 8.78 -13.56
C LEU A 125 -2.90 7.84 -12.50
N VAL A 126 -3.27 6.56 -12.60
CA VAL A 126 -2.85 5.52 -11.65
C VAL A 126 -1.62 4.83 -12.20
N THR A 127 -0.56 4.75 -11.39
CA THR A 127 0.67 4.04 -11.73
C THR A 127 1.02 3.04 -10.61
N PRO A 128 1.91 2.08 -10.85
CA PRO A 128 2.31 1.12 -9.81
C PRO A 128 2.81 1.78 -8.52
N GLY A 129 3.55 2.89 -8.63
CA GLY A 129 4.15 3.58 -7.47
C GLY A 129 3.23 4.55 -6.73
N VAL A 130 2.13 5.04 -7.36
CA VAL A 130 1.22 6.01 -6.74
C VAL A 130 -0.21 5.50 -6.57
N ALA A 131 -0.39 4.18 -6.55
CA ALA A 131 -1.68 3.58 -6.29
C ALA A 131 -2.10 3.78 -4.81
N MET A 132 -3.37 4.17 -4.59
CA MET A 132 -3.99 4.38 -3.28
C MET A 132 -5.18 3.47 -3.00
N GLY A 133 -5.70 2.78 -4.01
CA GLY A 133 -6.88 1.92 -3.90
C GLY A 133 -6.58 0.61 -3.16
N ASP A 134 -7.37 0.23 -2.17
CA ASP A 134 -7.18 -1.00 -1.39
C ASP A 134 -7.18 -2.26 -2.28
N ASN A 135 -7.92 -2.24 -3.39
CA ASN A 135 -7.97 -3.34 -4.35
C ASN A 135 -6.65 -3.55 -5.12
N VAL A 136 -5.80 -2.51 -5.18
CA VAL A 136 -4.48 -2.56 -5.82
C VAL A 136 -3.40 -2.95 -4.84
N LEU A 137 -3.49 -2.43 -3.62
CA LEU A 137 -2.47 -2.52 -2.58
C LEU A 137 -2.51 -3.86 -1.85
N ASN A 138 -1.34 -4.36 -1.50
CA ASN A 138 -1.23 -5.46 -0.55
C ASN A 138 -1.44 -4.95 0.88
N TYR A 139 -2.15 -5.71 1.68
CA TYR A 139 -2.57 -5.34 3.02
C TYR A 139 -1.38 -5.06 3.97
N LYS A 140 -0.42 -5.99 4.07
CA LYS A 140 0.76 -5.90 4.96
C LYS A 140 2.05 -5.48 4.23
N GLU A 141 1.95 -4.83 3.06
CA GLU A 141 3.11 -4.35 2.31
C GLU A 141 3.00 -2.86 2.02
N ASN A 142 4.15 -2.19 2.02
CA ASN A 142 4.26 -0.82 1.52
C ASN A 142 4.25 -0.81 -0.01
N ASN A 143 3.79 0.30 -0.58
CA ASN A 143 3.76 0.54 -2.02
C ASN A 143 4.69 1.71 -2.37
N PHE A 144 6.00 1.45 -2.36
CA PHE A 144 6.97 2.51 -2.58
C PHE A 144 7.11 2.92 -4.04
N LEU A 145 7.03 4.22 -4.27
CA LEU A 145 7.60 4.93 -5.40
C LEU A 145 9.02 5.34 -5.02
N ALA A 146 10.00 5.09 -5.87
CA ALA A 146 11.37 5.56 -5.65
C ALA A 146 11.80 6.58 -6.70
N ALA A 147 12.76 7.44 -6.36
CA ALA A 147 13.52 8.24 -7.32
C ALA A 147 15.01 8.12 -7.04
N VAL A 148 15.81 8.07 -8.11
CA VAL A 148 17.27 7.97 -8.05
C VAL A 148 17.89 9.16 -8.76
N HIS A 149 18.80 9.84 -8.08
CA HIS A 149 19.60 10.92 -8.65
C HIS A 149 21.10 10.56 -8.68
N PHE A 150 21.70 10.67 -9.86
CA PHE A 150 23.11 10.38 -10.11
C PHE A 150 23.95 11.63 -9.91
N GLY A 151 24.49 11.83 -8.71
CA GLY A 151 25.42 12.92 -8.43
C GLY A 151 26.85 12.62 -8.93
N LYS A 152 27.75 13.59 -8.78
CA LYS A 152 29.15 13.45 -9.22
C LYS A 152 29.97 12.44 -8.41
N THR A 153 29.73 12.38 -7.10
CA THR A 153 30.50 11.56 -6.14
C THR A 153 29.63 10.60 -5.35
N ALA A 154 28.34 10.83 -5.30
CA ALA A 154 27.38 10.03 -4.55
C ALA A 154 26.04 9.94 -5.31
N CYS A 155 25.28 8.90 -5.03
CA CYS A 155 23.95 8.68 -5.56
C CYS A 155 22.91 9.01 -4.46
N GLY A 156 21.87 9.75 -4.82
CA GLY A 156 20.73 10.01 -3.95
C GLY A 156 19.57 9.13 -4.29
N VAL A 157 18.83 8.72 -3.27
CA VAL A 157 17.60 7.93 -3.42
C VAL A 157 16.52 8.44 -2.48
N SER A 158 15.29 8.39 -2.93
CA SER A 158 14.14 8.67 -2.07
C SER A 158 13.04 7.67 -2.33
N PHE A 159 12.26 7.36 -1.28
CA PHE A 159 11.14 6.42 -1.30
C PHE A 159 9.91 7.08 -0.71
N LEU A 160 8.79 6.99 -1.40
CA LEU A 160 7.49 7.46 -0.90
C LEU A 160 6.44 6.37 -1.02
N ASP A 161 5.77 6.06 0.07
CA ASP A 161 4.50 5.34 0.06
C ASP A 161 3.35 6.34 0.20
N ILE A 162 2.72 6.70 -0.91
CA ILE A 162 1.64 7.68 -0.91
C ILE A 162 0.41 7.19 -0.14
N SER A 163 0.23 5.86 0.00
CA SER A 163 -0.91 5.29 0.72
C SER A 163 -0.80 5.42 2.25
N THR A 164 0.40 5.64 2.77
CA THR A 164 0.68 5.79 4.21
C THR A 164 1.25 7.16 4.57
N GLY A 165 1.78 7.90 3.58
CA GLY A 165 2.47 9.17 3.78
C GLY A 165 3.93 9.02 4.23
N GLU A 166 4.48 7.80 4.22
CA GLU A 166 5.87 7.57 4.58
C GLU A 166 6.82 8.04 3.48
N PHE A 167 7.68 9.02 3.81
CA PHE A 167 8.62 9.62 2.88
C PHE A 167 10.03 9.58 3.43
N LEU A 168 10.91 8.84 2.75
CA LEU A 168 12.26 8.54 3.19
C LEU A 168 13.28 9.00 2.16
N THR A 169 14.46 9.44 2.60
CA THR A 169 15.57 9.81 1.70
C THR A 169 16.92 9.36 2.23
N GLY A 170 17.82 9.04 1.32
CA GLY A 170 19.19 8.63 1.62
C GLY A 170 20.16 9.05 0.52
N GLU A 171 21.44 9.07 0.85
CA GLU A 171 22.53 9.37 -0.08
C GLU A 171 23.75 8.52 0.28
N GLY A 172 24.43 8.00 -0.72
CA GLY A 172 25.61 7.18 -0.52
C GLY A 172 26.24 6.70 -1.83
N THR A 173 27.02 5.64 -1.75
CA THR A 173 27.58 4.98 -2.94
C THR A 173 26.50 4.31 -3.77
N TYR A 174 26.79 3.99 -5.03
CA TYR A 174 25.86 3.24 -5.89
C TYR A 174 25.47 1.90 -5.29
N ASP A 175 26.44 1.18 -4.68
CA ASP A 175 26.19 -0.10 -3.98
C ASP A 175 25.25 0.06 -2.78
N TYR A 176 25.39 1.18 -2.05
CA TYR A 176 24.48 1.46 -0.93
C TYR A 176 23.05 1.72 -1.42
N VAL A 177 22.89 2.51 -2.46
CA VAL A 177 21.57 2.80 -3.04
C VAL A 177 20.98 1.54 -3.65
N GLU A 178 21.76 0.67 -4.30
CA GLU A 178 21.30 -0.64 -4.81
C GLU A 178 20.76 -1.51 -3.67
N LYS A 179 21.46 -1.55 -2.53
CA LYS A 179 20.99 -2.28 -1.33
C LYS A 179 19.67 -1.73 -0.82
N LEU A 180 19.52 -0.40 -0.72
CA LEU A 180 18.25 0.22 -0.32
C LEU A 180 17.13 -0.12 -1.30
N MET A 181 17.38 -0.04 -2.59
CA MET A 181 16.42 -0.43 -3.63
C MET A 181 16.00 -1.89 -3.50
N GLY A 182 16.94 -2.78 -3.17
CA GLY A 182 16.67 -4.19 -2.89
C GLY A 182 15.84 -4.43 -1.64
N ASN A 183 16.04 -3.63 -0.59
CA ASN A 183 15.37 -3.76 0.70
C ASN A 183 13.95 -3.17 0.68
N PHE A 184 13.76 -2.00 0.06
CA PHE A 184 12.47 -1.33 -0.06
C PHE A 184 11.59 -1.90 -1.19
N MET A 185 12.19 -2.55 -2.19
CA MET A 185 11.51 -3.16 -3.36
C MET A 185 10.44 -2.24 -3.97
N PRO A 186 10.83 -1.04 -4.46
CA PRO A 186 9.88 -0.09 -5.00
C PRO A 186 9.10 -0.67 -6.18
N LYS A 187 7.83 -0.30 -6.27
CA LYS A 187 6.95 -0.74 -7.36
C LYS A 187 7.15 0.06 -8.64
N GLU A 188 7.69 1.28 -8.51
CA GLU A 188 8.04 2.16 -9.63
C GLU A 188 9.27 3.00 -9.26
N VAL A 189 10.14 3.27 -10.24
CA VAL A 189 11.37 4.02 -10.03
C VAL A 189 11.49 5.13 -11.04
N LEU A 190 11.76 6.34 -10.54
CA LEU A 190 11.96 7.55 -11.34
C LEU A 190 13.45 7.83 -11.49
N TYR A 191 13.89 8.21 -12.68
CA TYR A 191 15.24 8.66 -12.92
C TYR A 191 15.31 9.66 -14.08
N ASP A 192 16.42 10.38 -14.20
CA ASP A 192 16.68 11.31 -15.29
C ASP A 192 16.89 10.55 -16.61
N ARG A 193 16.11 10.90 -17.63
CA ARG A 193 16.18 10.31 -18.99
C ARG A 193 17.59 10.28 -19.56
N ALA A 194 18.39 11.31 -19.32
CA ALA A 194 19.78 11.37 -19.77
C ALA A 194 20.70 10.34 -19.10
N ARG A 195 20.28 9.75 -17.98
CA ARG A 195 21.04 8.79 -17.16
C ARG A 195 20.57 7.34 -17.29
N LYS A 196 19.84 7.01 -18.34
CA LYS A 196 19.31 5.67 -18.59
C LYS A 196 20.38 4.58 -18.56
N ASN A 197 21.49 4.81 -19.25
CA ASN A 197 22.59 3.84 -19.31
C ASN A 197 23.23 3.62 -17.92
N ASP A 198 23.34 4.67 -17.11
CA ASP A 198 23.84 4.55 -15.75
C ASP A 198 22.86 3.78 -14.87
N PHE A 199 21.55 4.05 -15.02
CA PHE A 199 20.53 3.32 -14.29
C PHE A 199 20.56 1.82 -14.59
N GLU A 200 20.57 1.44 -15.87
CA GLU A 200 20.63 0.05 -16.31
C GLU A 200 21.93 -0.64 -15.85
N LYS A 201 23.05 0.08 -15.88
CA LYS A 201 24.34 -0.43 -15.43
C LYS A 201 24.37 -0.77 -13.95
N TYR A 202 23.84 0.09 -13.06
CA TYR A 202 23.94 -0.08 -11.62
C TYR A 202 22.73 -0.82 -10.99
N PHE A 203 21.53 -0.67 -11.56
CA PHE A 203 20.31 -1.22 -10.98
C PHE A 203 19.62 -2.29 -11.84
N GLY A 204 20.08 -2.48 -13.08
CA GLY A 204 19.52 -3.45 -14.04
C GLY A 204 18.14 -3.04 -14.56
N SER A 205 17.48 -3.98 -15.26
CA SER A 205 16.20 -3.76 -15.96
C SER A 205 14.98 -4.34 -15.23
N LYS A 206 15.13 -4.78 -13.97
CA LYS A 206 14.09 -5.48 -13.21
C LYS A 206 12.96 -4.60 -12.67
N TYR A 207 13.18 -3.27 -12.63
CA TYR A 207 12.23 -2.32 -12.06
C TYR A 207 11.23 -1.80 -13.10
N CYS A 208 9.99 -1.52 -12.69
CA CYS A 208 9.09 -0.67 -13.45
C CYS A 208 9.61 0.76 -13.36
N THR A 209 10.01 1.36 -14.47
CA THR A 209 10.70 2.66 -14.48
C THR A 209 9.91 3.72 -15.22
N PHE A 210 10.13 4.98 -14.81
CA PHE A 210 9.67 6.14 -15.55
C PHE A 210 10.75 7.22 -15.64
N GLU A 211 10.99 7.69 -16.86
CA GLU A 211 12.00 8.69 -17.19
C GLU A 211 11.41 10.08 -17.05
N LEU A 212 12.08 10.94 -16.27
CA LEU A 212 11.76 12.37 -16.16
C LEU A 212 12.83 13.20 -16.85
N ASP A 213 12.49 14.43 -17.20
CA ASP A 213 13.40 15.37 -17.82
C ASP A 213 14.44 15.89 -16.81
N ASP A 214 15.63 16.27 -17.27
CA ASP A 214 16.79 16.67 -16.49
C ASP A 214 16.52 17.85 -15.52
N TRP A 215 15.69 18.82 -15.94
CA TRP A 215 15.34 19.97 -15.10
C TRP A 215 14.64 19.61 -13.79
N VAL A 216 13.99 18.43 -13.74
CA VAL A 216 13.36 17.91 -12.52
C VAL A 216 14.40 17.54 -11.46
N PHE A 217 15.56 17.03 -11.91
CA PHE A 217 16.66 16.61 -11.04
C PHE A 217 17.65 17.74 -10.74
N THR A 218 17.13 18.91 -10.40
CA THR A 218 17.94 20.06 -9.98
C THR A 218 17.68 20.44 -8.52
N GLU A 219 18.70 20.95 -7.84
CA GLU A 219 18.59 21.38 -6.43
C GLU A 219 17.53 22.48 -6.28
N GLN A 220 17.46 23.41 -7.23
CA GLN A 220 16.49 24.51 -7.21
C GLN A 220 15.05 23.99 -7.27
N THR A 221 14.73 23.11 -8.22
CA THR A 221 13.41 22.52 -8.36
C THR A 221 13.04 21.73 -7.11
N ALA A 222 13.97 20.90 -6.60
CA ALA A 222 13.73 20.07 -5.42
C ALA A 222 13.43 20.92 -4.18
N LEU A 223 14.23 21.94 -3.89
CA LEU A 223 14.00 22.83 -2.77
C LEU A 223 12.68 23.60 -2.91
N GLN A 224 12.38 24.14 -4.10
CA GLN A 224 11.10 24.81 -4.33
C GLN A 224 9.91 23.92 -4.01
N LYS A 225 9.92 22.65 -4.46
CA LYS A 225 8.83 21.70 -4.23
C LYS A 225 8.71 21.28 -2.78
N LEU A 226 9.80 20.89 -2.15
CA LEU A 226 9.80 20.42 -0.76
C LEU A 226 9.49 21.54 0.24
N LEU A 227 10.12 22.71 0.11
CA LEU A 227 9.84 23.85 1.00
C LEU A 227 8.41 24.36 0.84
N GLY A 228 7.89 24.37 -0.40
CA GLY A 228 6.49 24.71 -0.68
C GLY A 228 5.51 23.73 -0.03
N HIS A 229 5.76 22.44 -0.16
CA HIS A 229 4.92 21.39 0.41
C HIS A 229 4.91 21.41 1.95
N PHE A 230 6.09 21.41 2.57
CA PHE A 230 6.21 21.41 4.04
C PHE A 230 5.99 22.78 4.68
N LYS A 231 5.76 23.83 3.88
CA LYS A 231 5.56 25.23 4.34
C LYS A 231 6.66 25.68 5.30
N THR A 232 7.90 25.35 4.99
CA THR A 232 9.09 25.66 5.80
C THR A 232 10.11 26.49 5.02
N LYS A 233 11.00 27.19 5.73
CA LYS A 233 12.08 27.98 5.12
C LYS A 233 13.37 27.19 4.87
N SER A 234 13.52 26.02 5.53
CA SER A 234 14.69 25.14 5.36
C SER A 234 14.33 23.70 5.69
N LEU A 235 15.15 22.75 5.21
CA LEU A 235 14.99 21.32 5.51
C LEU A 235 15.78 20.87 6.74
N LYS A 236 16.37 21.80 7.51
CA LYS A 236 17.15 21.51 8.73
C LYS A 236 16.34 20.73 9.76
N GLY A 237 15.08 21.11 9.94
CA GLY A 237 14.18 20.43 10.90
C GLY A 237 13.94 18.95 10.61
N PHE A 238 14.12 18.53 9.36
CA PHE A 238 14.02 17.12 8.94
C PHE A 238 15.37 16.38 8.99
N GLY A 239 16.50 17.08 9.25
CA GLY A 239 17.82 16.47 9.30
C GLY A 239 18.39 16.00 7.95
N VAL A 240 17.84 16.48 6.83
CA VAL A 240 18.19 16.00 5.47
C VAL A 240 18.93 17.05 4.61
N GLU A 241 19.13 18.27 5.09
CA GLU A 241 19.68 19.39 4.30
C GLU A 241 21.07 19.10 3.71
N HIS A 242 21.86 18.27 4.39
CA HIS A 242 23.21 17.86 3.92
C HIS A 242 23.18 16.78 2.84
N LEU A 243 22.05 16.09 2.64
CA LEU A 243 21.86 15.02 1.64
C LEU A 243 21.44 15.62 0.31
N LYS A 244 22.33 16.34 -0.37
CA LYS A 244 21.99 17.10 -1.58
C LYS A 244 21.35 16.24 -2.66
N ASN A 245 21.96 15.08 -2.97
CA ASN A 245 21.43 14.19 -4.00
C ASN A 245 20.13 13.50 -3.55
N GLY A 246 20.01 13.17 -2.27
CA GLY A 246 18.77 12.63 -1.67
C GLY A 246 17.63 13.64 -1.73
N VAL A 247 17.90 14.92 -1.44
CA VAL A 247 16.93 16.01 -1.56
C VAL A 247 16.47 16.20 -3.01
N ILE A 248 17.38 16.11 -3.98
CA ILE A 248 17.03 16.18 -5.42
C ILE A 248 16.13 15.02 -5.80
N ALA A 249 16.43 13.79 -5.37
CA ALA A 249 15.58 12.63 -5.60
C ALA A 249 14.19 12.80 -4.96
N SER A 250 14.12 13.37 -3.75
CA SER A 250 12.86 13.66 -3.08
C SER A 250 12.01 14.70 -3.82
N GLY A 251 12.66 15.74 -4.35
CA GLY A 251 12.01 16.75 -5.18
C GLY A 251 11.45 16.17 -6.48
N ALA A 252 12.14 15.22 -7.09
CA ALA A 252 11.66 14.51 -8.29
C ALA A 252 10.37 13.72 -8.01
N ILE A 253 10.27 13.08 -6.84
CA ILE A 253 9.03 12.43 -6.42
C ILE A 253 7.90 13.46 -6.31
N MET A 254 8.13 14.61 -5.65
CA MET A 254 7.11 15.65 -5.51
C MET A 254 6.64 16.20 -6.85
N GLN A 255 7.57 16.41 -7.80
CA GLN A 255 7.23 16.81 -9.16
C GLN A 255 6.40 15.74 -9.89
N TYR A 256 6.73 14.47 -9.71
CA TYR A 256 5.99 13.37 -10.30
C TYR A 256 4.56 13.26 -9.76
N LEU A 257 4.33 13.52 -8.47
CA LEU A 257 2.99 13.59 -7.90
C LEU A 257 2.12 14.66 -8.56
N GLU A 258 2.70 15.81 -8.92
CA GLU A 258 1.96 16.84 -9.69
C GLU A 258 1.65 16.36 -11.11
N ILE A 259 2.60 15.72 -11.80
CA ILE A 259 2.40 15.16 -13.14
C ILE A 259 1.27 14.12 -13.13
N THR A 260 1.18 13.33 -12.07
CA THR A 260 0.15 12.30 -11.88
C THR A 260 -1.13 12.84 -11.23
N GLN A 261 -1.25 14.18 -11.09
CA GLN A 261 -2.42 14.89 -10.55
C GLN A 261 -2.73 14.60 -9.08
N HIS A 262 -1.74 14.14 -8.30
CA HIS A 262 -1.86 13.98 -6.86
C HIS A 262 -1.48 15.31 -6.16
N THR A 263 -2.42 16.22 -6.03
CA THR A 263 -2.17 17.57 -5.47
C THR A 263 -2.54 17.70 -4.00
N GLN A 264 -3.46 16.87 -3.51
CA GLN A 264 -3.90 16.84 -2.11
C GLN A 264 -3.11 15.79 -1.34
N ILE A 265 -1.94 16.15 -0.85
CA ILE A 265 -0.98 15.23 -0.20
C ILE A 265 -0.57 15.69 1.20
N ASN A 266 -1.49 16.33 1.93
CA ASN A 266 -1.24 16.89 3.27
C ASN A 266 -0.85 15.84 4.32
N HIS A 267 -1.09 14.55 4.05
CA HIS A 267 -0.66 13.44 4.90
C HIS A 267 0.83 13.12 4.80
N ILE A 268 1.53 13.65 3.80
CA ILE A 268 2.99 13.59 3.74
C ILE A 268 3.53 14.72 4.62
N THR A 269 3.66 14.44 5.90
CA THR A 269 3.97 15.45 6.93
C THR A 269 5.44 15.62 7.22
N ALA A 270 6.28 14.66 6.82
CA ALA A 270 7.70 14.66 7.11
C ALA A 270 8.51 13.97 6.00
N LEU A 271 9.78 14.37 5.87
CA LEU A 271 10.80 13.69 5.09
C LEU A 271 11.86 13.17 6.05
N SER A 272 11.99 11.86 6.17
CA SER A 272 12.89 11.22 7.12
C SER A 272 14.16 10.73 6.44
N ARG A 273 15.29 10.89 7.13
CA ARG A 273 16.57 10.36 6.68
C ARG A 273 16.64 8.85 6.93
N ILE A 274 17.13 8.09 5.96
CA ILE A 274 17.53 6.69 6.15
C ILE A 274 18.90 6.69 6.83
N GLU A 275 18.95 6.35 8.12
CA GLU A 275 20.18 6.37 8.90
C GLU A 275 20.89 5.01 8.79
N GLU A 276 21.84 4.91 7.87
CA GLU A 276 22.64 3.69 7.66
C GLU A 276 23.32 3.19 8.94
N ASP A 277 23.73 4.14 9.78
CA ASP A 277 24.50 3.84 10.99
C ASP A 277 23.68 3.21 12.13
N LYS A 278 22.36 3.23 12.05
CA LYS A 278 21.48 2.65 13.08
C LYS A 278 21.10 1.19 12.85
N PHE A 279 21.36 0.65 11.67
CA PHE A 279 20.87 -0.65 11.27
C PHE A 279 22.00 -1.60 10.87
N VAL A 280 21.76 -2.89 11.07
CA VAL A 280 22.61 -3.96 10.54
C VAL A 280 22.55 -3.94 9.02
N ARG A 281 23.71 -3.93 8.38
CA ARG A 281 23.79 -3.99 6.93
C ARG A 281 23.66 -5.43 6.44
N MET A 282 22.76 -5.63 5.53
CA MET A 282 22.57 -6.84 4.77
C MET A 282 22.43 -6.49 3.30
N ASP A 283 23.06 -7.26 2.43
CA ASP A 283 22.83 -7.15 1.01
C ASP A 283 21.59 -7.97 0.58
N ARG A 284 21.17 -7.77 -0.66
CA ARG A 284 20.03 -8.47 -1.24
C ARG A 284 20.23 -10.01 -1.25
N PHE A 285 21.47 -10.47 -1.44
CA PHE A 285 21.78 -11.91 -1.46
C PHE A 285 21.57 -12.49 -0.07
N THR A 286 22.02 -11.82 0.97
CA THR A 286 21.82 -12.21 2.37
C THR A 286 20.33 -12.28 2.73
N ILE A 287 19.53 -11.27 2.40
CA ILE A 287 18.09 -11.26 2.67
C ILE A 287 17.39 -12.44 1.99
N ARG A 288 17.74 -12.70 0.72
CA ARG A 288 17.18 -13.82 -0.06
C ARG A 288 17.67 -15.17 0.45
N SER A 289 18.98 -15.32 0.69
CA SER A 289 19.60 -16.57 1.17
C SER A 289 19.07 -16.99 2.52
N LEU A 290 18.79 -16.02 3.42
CA LEU A 290 18.20 -16.29 4.73
C LEU A 290 16.67 -16.41 4.69
N GLU A 291 16.04 -16.22 3.53
CA GLU A 291 14.58 -16.28 3.35
C GLU A 291 13.82 -15.41 4.37
N LEU A 292 14.26 -14.16 4.55
CA LEU A 292 13.73 -13.31 5.61
C LEU A 292 12.27 -12.93 5.37
N VAL A 293 11.93 -12.50 4.16
CA VAL A 293 10.60 -11.91 3.82
C VAL A 293 9.81 -12.69 2.78
N ALA A 294 10.48 -13.58 2.06
CA ALA A 294 9.86 -14.46 1.08
C ALA A 294 10.67 -15.76 0.98
N PRO A 295 10.03 -16.91 0.79
CA PRO A 295 10.72 -18.18 0.57
C PRO A 295 11.34 -18.21 -0.84
N MET A 296 12.38 -19.04 -1.02
CA MET A 296 12.98 -19.27 -2.34
C MET A 296 12.15 -20.21 -3.21
N GLN A 297 11.37 -21.09 -2.61
CA GLN A 297 10.46 -22.03 -3.27
C GLN A 297 9.00 -21.64 -3.00
N GLU A 298 8.11 -21.85 -3.95
CA GLU A 298 6.69 -21.46 -3.83
C GLU A 298 6.00 -22.11 -2.61
N ASP A 299 6.33 -23.37 -2.29
CA ASP A 299 5.77 -24.10 -1.15
C ASP A 299 6.59 -23.91 0.16
N GLY A 300 7.60 -23.04 0.13
CA GLY A 300 8.46 -22.75 1.28
C GLY A 300 7.83 -21.80 2.29
N SER A 301 8.53 -21.59 3.40
CA SER A 301 8.19 -20.59 4.41
C SER A 301 9.37 -19.68 4.70
N SER A 302 9.10 -18.40 4.91
CA SER A 302 10.09 -17.40 5.29
C SER A 302 10.12 -17.18 6.79
N LEU A 303 11.16 -16.48 7.30
CA LEU A 303 11.18 -16.06 8.69
C LEU A 303 9.97 -15.18 9.03
N LEU A 304 9.60 -14.27 8.14
CA LEU A 304 8.42 -13.42 8.32
C LEU A 304 7.15 -14.25 8.53
N ASN A 305 6.94 -15.32 7.75
CA ASN A 305 5.77 -16.20 7.93
C ASN A 305 5.70 -16.82 9.33
N VAL A 306 6.85 -17.12 9.93
CA VAL A 306 6.92 -17.72 11.27
C VAL A 306 6.61 -16.71 12.36
N ILE A 307 7.13 -15.47 12.25
CA ILE A 307 7.05 -14.49 13.34
C ILE A 307 5.91 -13.47 13.18
N ASP A 308 5.23 -13.41 12.03
CA ASP A 308 4.12 -12.48 11.82
C ASP A 308 2.83 -13.01 12.43
N ARG A 309 2.58 -12.57 13.67
CA ARG A 309 1.31 -12.69 14.40
C ARG A 309 0.64 -11.33 14.57
N THR A 310 1.05 -10.34 13.74
CA THR A 310 0.45 -9.01 13.80
C THR A 310 -1.01 -9.02 13.34
N VAL A 311 -1.83 -8.26 14.04
CA VAL A 311 -3.26 -8.14 13.80
C VAL A 311 -3.57 -7.01 12.84
N THR A 312 -2.83 -5.91 12.96
CA THR A 312 -3.05 -4.71 12.15
C THR A 312 -2.18 -4.72 10.88
N ALA A 313 -2.69 -4.10 9.80
CA ALA A 313 -1.92 -3.92 8.57
C ALA A 313 -0.64 -3.10 8.80
N MET A 314 -0.74 -2.06 9.64
CA MET A 314 0.36 -1.19 10.02
C MET A 314 1.47 -1.97 10.74
N GLY A 315 1.09 -2.85 11.68
CA GLY A 315 2.02 -3.76 12.35
C GLY A 315 2.74 -4.68 11.38
N GLY A 316 2.01 -5.29 10.43
CA GLY A 316 2.60 -6.16 9.42
C GLY A 316 3.62 -5.44 8.54
N ARG A 317 3.32 -4.21 8.07
CA ARG A 317 4.27 -3.38 7.31
C ARG A 317 5.51 -3.03 8.14
N MET A 318 5.33 -2.65 9.38
CA MET A 318 6.43 -2.31 10.30
C MET A 318 7.29 -3.53 10.62
N LEU A 319 6.71 -4.70 10.87
CA LEU A 319 7.43 -5.93 11.16
C LEU A 319 8.33 -6.36 9.98
N ARG A 320 7.78 -6.31 8.75
CA ARG A 320 8.54 -6.59 7.53
C ARG A 320 9.77 -5.68 7.42
N ARG A 321 9.61 -4.38 7.72
CA ARG A 321 10.72 -3.43 7.72
C ARG A 321 11.74 -3.71 8.82
N TRP A 322 11.32 -4.06 10.02
CA TRP A 322 12.23 -4.38 11.10
C TRP A 322 13.13 -5.58 10.79
N LEU A 323 12.62 -6.57 10.05
CA LEU A 323 13.42 -7.72 9.62
C LEU A 323 14.54 -7.35 8.64
N VAL A 324 14.29 -6.43 7.72
CA VAL A 324 15.31 -6.02 6.74
C VAL A 324 16.21 -4.89 7.25
N PHE A 325 15.82 -4.23 8.35
CA PHE A 325 16.58 -3.18 9.04
C PHE A 325 16.70 -3.48 10.55
N PRO A 326 17.42 -4.56 10.96
CA PRO A 326 17.64 -4.86 12.36
C PRO A 326 18.48 -3.75 13.03
N LEU A 327 18.23 -3.51 14.30
CA LEU A 327 18.94 -2.47 15.06
C LEU A 327 20.39 -2.90 15.36
N LYS A 328 21.29 -1.92 15.44
CA LYS A 328 22.66 -2.15 15.93
C LYS A 328 23.04 -1.27 17.12
N ASP A 329 22.08 -0.91 17.95
CA ASP A 329 22.27 -0.19 19.21
C ASP A 329 21.64 -0.99 20.35
N VAL A 330 22.43 -1.25 21.38
CA VAL A 330 22.05 -2.06 22.56
C VAL A 330 20.80 -1.53 23.23
N LYS A 331 20.70 -0.21 23.40
CA LYS A 331 19.63 0.43 24.18
C LYS A 331 18.24 0.20 23.56
N PRO A 332 17.97 0.56 22.29
CA PRO A 332 16.65 0.33 21.69
C PRO A 332 16.33 -1.14 21.50
N ILE A 333 17.33 -2.02 21.33
CA ILE A 333 17.10 -3.48 21.28
C ILE A 333 16.58 -3.95 22.65
N ASN A 334 17.27 -3.61 23.73
CA ASN A 334 16.86 -4.02 25.08
C ASN A 334 15.51 -3.41 25.47
N GLU A 335 15.18 -2.17 25.05
CA GLU A 335 13.83 -1.61 25.24
C GLU A 335 12.74 -2.48 24.61
N ARG A 336 12.98 -3.00 23.41
CA ARG A 336 12.04 -3.94 22.76
C ARG A 336 11.93 -5.25 23.53
N LEU A 337 13.07 -5.84 23.89
CA LEU A 337 13.12 -7.06 24.68
C LEU A 337 12.42 -6.92 26.03
N ASP A 338 12.57 -5.79 26.70
CA ASP A 338 11.91 -5.48 27.98
C ASP A 338 10.37 -5.42 27.82
N ILE A 339 9.87 -4.87 26.72
CA ILE A 339 8.43 -4.84 26.44
C ILE A 339 7.91 -6.25 26.11
N VAL A 340 8.64 -7.02 25.31
CA VAL A 340 8.27 -8.41 25.01
C VAL A 340 8.23 -9.24 26.30
N GLU A 341 9.22 -9.09 27.19
CA GLU A 341 9.23 -9.76 28.50
C GLU A 341 8.05 -9.31 29.38
N TYR A 342 7.72 -8.02 29.35
CA TYR A 342 6.55 -7.50 30.07
C TYR A 342 5.27 -8.19 29.64
N PHE A 343 5.07 -8.43 28.33
CA PHE A 343 3.90 -9.13 27.83
C PHE A 343 3.83 -10.62 28.28
N PHE A 344 4.97 -11.23 28.59
CA PHE A 344 4.99 -12.55 29.21
C PHE A 344 4.57 -12.51 30.67
N LYS A 345 5.02 -11.50 31.42
CA LYS A 345 4.75 -11.35 32.86
C LYS A 345 3.35 -10.86 33.17
N GLU A 346 2.72 -10.13 32.24
CA GLU A 346 1.44 -9.48 32.38
C GLU A 346 0.41 -9.98 31.35
N PRO A 347 -0.13 -11.19 31.55
CA PRO A 347 -1.05 -11.81 30.58
C PRO A 347 -2.37 -11.03 30.39
N GLU A 348 -2.85 -10.32 31.44
CA GLU A 348 -4.06 -9.48 31.35
C GLU A 348 -3.83 -8.29 30.41
N PHE A 349 -2.66 -7.63 30.52
CA PHE A 349 -2.26 -6.56 29.59
C PHE A 349 -2.16 -7.08 28.15
N ARG A 350 -1.50 -8.22 27.98
CA ARG A 350 -1.35 -8.88 26.67
C ARG A 350 -2.70 -9.16 26.01
N GLN A 351 -3.65 -9.71 26.77
CA GLN A 351 -4.99 -10.01 26.27
C GLN A 351 -5.77 -8.73 25.93
N LEU A 352 -5.74 -7.73 26.81
CA LEU A 352 -6.39 -6.45 26.55
C LEU A 352 -5.84 -5.82 25.27
N LEU A 353 -4.53 -5.81 25.10
CA LEU A 353 -3.90 -5.25 23.91
C LEU A 353 -4.35 -5.99 22.65
N ASP A 354 -4.32 -7.31 22.68
CA ASP A 354 -4.76 -8.15 21.55
C ASP A 354 -6.22 -7.89 21.16
N ASP A 355 -7.12 -7.86 22.14
CA ASP A 355 -8.55 -7.60 21.92
C ASP A 355 -8.80 -6.22 21.30
N GLN A 356 -8.05 -5.19 21.75
CA GLN A 356 -8.22 -3.85 21.21
C GLN A 356 -7.60 -3.71 19.81
N LEU A 357 -6.46 -4.35 19.53
CA LEU A 357 -5.83 -4.32 18.21
C LEU A 357 -6.74 -4.88 17.12
N HIS A 358 -7.55 -5.90 17.41
CA HIS A 358 -8.54 -6.44 16.47
C HIS A 358 -9.65 -5.44 16.08
N ARG A 359 -9.85 -4.38 16.88
CA ARG A 359 -10.82 -3.31 16.61
C ARG A 359 -10.20 -2.13 15.87
N ILE A 360 -8.88 -2.11 15.69
CA ILE A 360 -8.15 -1.01 15.04
C ILE A 360 -7.95 -1.34 13.57
N SER A 361 -8.57 -0.54 12.72
CA SER A 361 -8.38 -0.57 11.26
C SER A 361 -7.06 0.10 10.84
N ASP A 362 -6.77 0.09 9.54
CA ASP A 362 -5.56 0.70 8.98
C ASP A 362 -5.61 2.24 9.04
N LEU A 363 -5.18 2.79 10.15
CA LEU A 363 -5.18 4.24 10.41
C LEU A 363 -4.32 5.01 9.40
N GLU A 364 -3.18 4.46 8.97
CA GLU A 364 -2.29 5.10 8.01
C GLU A 364 -3.01 5.32 6.67
N ARG A 365 -3.66 4.28 6.14
CA ARG A 365 -4.38 4.36 4.86
C ARG A 365 -5.68 5.14 4.96
N ILE A 366 -6.40 5.04 6.06
CA ILE A 366 -7.62 5.84 6.26
C ILE A 366 -7.29 7.33 6.29
N ILE A 367 -6.26 7.74 7.04
CA ILE A 367 -5.93 9.17 7.15
C ILE A 367 -5.36 9.74 5.85
N SER A 368 -4.68 8.93 5.05
CA SER A 368 -4.25 9.32 3.71
C SER A 368 -5.45 9.57 2.78
N LYS A 369 -6.49 8.74 2.86
CA LYS A 369 -7.75 8.94 2.11
C LYS A 369 -8.50 10.18 2.59
N VAL A 370 -8.46 10.51 3.89
CA VAL A 370 -8.99 11.78 4.43
C VAL A 370 -8.28 12.97 3.80
N ALA A 371 -6.94 12.94 3.72
CA ALA A 371 -6.16 14.03 3.15
C ALA A 371 -6.50 14.31 1.69
N VAL A 372 -6.77 13.26 0.90
CA VAL A 372 -7.14 13.41 -0.53
C VAL A 372 -8.66 13.51 -0.76
N GLY A 373 -9.48 13.52 0.29
CA GLY A 373 -10.93 13.62 0.19
C GLY A 373 -11.63 12.40 -0.40
N ARG A 374 -11.00 11.20 -0.31
CA ARG A 374 -11.52 9.93 -0.87
C ARG A 374 -11.95 8.91 0.18
N VAL A 375 -12.00 9.32 1.44
CA VAL A 375 -12.46 8.45 2.52
C VAL A 375 -13.97 8.20 2.42
N SER A 376 -14.39 6.96 2.61
CA SER A 376 -15.82 6.60 2.64
C SER A 376 -16.44 6.82 4.02
N PRO A 377 -17.79 6.97 4.11
CA PRO A 377 -18.46 7.07 5.41
C PRO A 377 -18.19 5.91 6.36
N ARG A 378 -18.07 4.69 5.85
CA ARG A 378 -17.71 3.51 6.66
C ARG A 378 -16.31 3.59 7.23
N GLU A 379 -15.34 4.08 6.45
CA GLU A 379 -13.96 4.26 6.93
C GLU A 379 -13.88 5.35 8.01
N VAL A 380 -14.72 6.39 7.93
CA VAL A 380 -14.82 7.41 8.99
C VAL A 380 -15.33 6.79 10.29
N VAL A 381 -16.33 5.90 10.23
CA VAL A 381 -16.80 5.15 11.41
C VAL A 381 -15.73 4.18 11.92
N GLN A 382 -14.98 3.51 11.03
CA GLN A 382 -13.84 2.67 11.42
C GLN A 382 -12.77 3.47 12.15
N LEU A 383 -12.46 4.70 11.70
CA LEU A 383 -11.54 5.59 12.42
C LEU A 383 -12.05 5.91 13.83
N LYS A 384 -13.34 6.25 13.99
CA LYS A 384 -13.96 6.47 15.29
C LYS A 384 -13.79 5.25 16.21
N ASN A 385 -14.10 4.06 15.71
CA ASN A 385 -13.99 2.81 16.46
C ASN A 385 -12.54 2.51 16.87
N ALA A 386 -11.58 2.81 16.00
CA ALA A 386 -10.16 2.68 16.29
C ALA A 386 -9.70 3.66 17.41
N LEU A 387 -10.16 4.91 17.36
CA LEU A 387 -9.88 5.89 18.43
C LEU A 387 -10.49 5.46 19.78
N GLU A 388 -11.68 4.85 19.77
CA GLU A 388 -12.28 4.25 20.97
C GLU A 388 -11.43 3.08 21.51
N ALA A 389 -10.89 2.23 20.64
CA ALA A 389 -10.03 1.10 21.02
C ALA A 389 -8.65 1.54 21.56
N ILE A 390 -8.15 2.69 21.13
CA ILE A 390 -6.90 3.25 21.63
C ILE A 390 -7.01 3.68 23.11
N LYS A 391 -8.18 4.10 23.57
CA LYS A 391 -8.38 4.60 24.94
C LYS A 391 -7.98 3.59 26.03
N PRO A 392 -8.49 2.36 26.07
CA PRO A 392 -8.07 1.36 27.05
C PRO A 392 -6.58 0.99 26.92
N ILE A 393 -6.01 0.97 25.70
CA ILE A 393 -4.57 0.74 25.51
C ILE A 393 -3.76 1.87 26.17
N LYS A 394 -4.15 3.13 25.94
CA LYS A 394 -3.51 4.28 26.57
C LYS A 394 -3.50 4.18 28.10
N VAL A 395 -4.65 3.89 28.69
CA VAL A 395 -4.79 3.76 30.15
C VAL A 395 -3.92 2.63 30.68
N ALA A 396 -3.95 1.46 30.03
CA ALA A 396 -3.13 0.32 30.44
C ALA A 396 -1.63 0.63 30.35
N CYS A 397 -1.18 1.31 29.28
CA CYS A 397 0.20 1.74 29.12
C CYS A 397 0.65 2.74 30.21
N GLN A 398 -0.20 3.68 30.58
CA GLN A 398 0.10 4.66 31.63
C GLN A 398 0.28 4.03 33.02
N HIS A 399 -0.41 2.91 33.29
CA HIS A 399 -0.31 2.17 34.54
C HIS A 399 0.73 1.03 34.51
N ALA A 400 1.38 0.81 33.37
CA ALA A 400 2.41 -0.23 33.22
C ALA A 400 3.62 0.08 34.11
N THR A 401 4.31 -0.96 34.58
CA THR A 401 5.58 -0.80 35.31
C THR A 401 6.76 -0.54 34.38
N ASN A 402 6.61 -0.84 33.09
CA ASN A 402 7.64 -0.62 32.06
C ASN A 402 7.63 0.84 31.59
N GLU A 403 8.77 1.55 31.73
CA GLU A 403 8.90 2.97 31.38
C GLU A 403 8.71 3.28 29.88
N ALA A 404 9.08 2.34 28.99
CA ALA A 404 8.86 2.54 27.56
C ALA A 404 7.36 2.47 27.21
N LEU A 405 6.60 1.59 27.87
CA LEU A 405 5.15 1.54 27.73
C LEU A 405 4.45 2.78 28.30
N LYS A 406 4.93 3.32 29.44
CA LYS A 406 4.40 4.59 29.95
C LYS A 406 4.54 5.72 28.94
N ARG A 407 5.73 5.86 28.32
CA ARG A 407 5.97 6.85 27.26
C ARG A 407 5.01 6.66 26.07
N VAL A 408 4.72 5.41 25.68
CA VAL A 408 3.70 5.13 24.65
C VAL A 408 2.34 5.64 25.10
N GLY A 409 1.93 5.34 26.33
CA GLY A 409 0.66 5.81 26.90
C GLY A 409 0.54 7.34 26.96
N GLU A 410 1.63 8.06 27.24
CA GLU A 410 1.67 9.52 27.22
C GLU A 410 1.51 10.10 25.81
N GLN A 411 2.11 9.48 24.81
CA GLN A 411 2.09 9.94 23.41
C GLN A 411 0.79 9.59 22.67
N LEU A 412 0.10 8.50 23.05
CA LEU A 412 -1.17 8.13 22.45
C LEU A 412 -2.22 9.23 22.69
N ASN A 413 -2.89 9.64 21.62
CA ASN A 413 -3.95 10.65 21.66
C ASN A 413 -5.28 10.06 21.20
N VAL A 414 -6.27 10.05 22.05
CA VAL A 414 -7.60 9.50 21.76
C VAL A 414 -8.41 10.39 20.81
N CYS A 415 -7.97 11.63 20.57
CA CYS A 415 -8.67 12.63 19.74
C CYS A 415 -10.17 12.72 20.09
N GLU A 416 -10.49 12.88 21.40
CA GLU A 416 -11.87 12.82 21.94
C GLU A 416 -12.83 13.73 21.15
N THR A 417 -12.43 14.99 20.88
CA THR A 417 -13.27 15.95 20.13
C THR A 417 -13.63 15.43 18.74
N LEU A 418 -12.66 14.86 18.02
CA LEU A 418 -12.91 14.28 16.69
C LEU A 418 -13.81 13.06 16.79
N LYS A 419 -13.51 12.15 17.72
CA LYS A 419 -14.28 10.93 17.96
C LYS A 419 -15.75 11.26 18.24
N ASP A 420 -16.01 12.19 19.17
CA ASP A 420 -17.36 12.61 19.57
C ASP A 420 -18.07 13.35 18.42
N ARG A 421 -17.33 14.11 17.61
CA ARG A 421 -17.87 14.75 16.42
C ARG A 421 -18.34 13.72 15.40
N ILE A 422 -17.52 12.72 15.07
CA ILE A 422 -17.91 11.65 14.14
C ILE A 422 -19.14 10.90 14.68
N ALA A 423 -19.17 10.57 15.98
CA ALA A 423 -20.28 9.85 16.61
C ALA A 423 -21.60 10.63 16.52
N ARG A 424 -21.55 11.96 16.58
CA ARG A 424 -22.72 12.82 16.49
C ARG A 424 -23.18 13.07 15.06
N GLU A 425 -22.25 13.17 14.11
CA GLU A 425 -22.53 13.62 12.75
C GLU A 425 -22.83 12.48 11.77
N ILE A 426 -22.26 11.27 12.00
CA ILE A 426 -22.37 10.14 11.06
C ILE A 426 -23.24 9.03 11.65
N GLN A 427 -24.04 8.40 10.80
CA GLN A 427 -24.82 7.21 11.15
C GLN A 427 -23.91 6.09 11.67
N PRO A 428 -24.34 5.25 12.62
CA PRO A 428 -23.54 4.12 13.13
C PRO A 428 -23.16 3.08 12.07
N ASP A 429 -24.04 2.84 11.09
CA ASP A 429 -23.80 1.95 9.94
C ASP A 429 -24.16 2.68 8.63
N PRO A 430 -23.30 3.59 8.16
CA PRO A 430 -23.55 4.35 6.97
C PRO A 430 -23.30 3.51 5.70
N PRO A 431 -23.88 3.90 4.56
CA PRO A 431 -23.56 3.28 3.27
C PRO A 431 -22.09 3.50 2.89
N GLN A 432 -21.59 2.69 1.96
CA GLN A 432 -20.22 2.81 1.43
C GLN A 432 -20.02 4.13 0.66
N LEU A 433 -21.04 4.60 -0.04
CA LEU A 433 -20.98 5.77 -0.92
C LEU A 433 -21.94 6.84 -0.44
N VAL A 434 -21.48 8.10 -0.38
CA VAL A 434 -22.28 9.26 0.04
C VAL A 434 -23.53 9.46 -0.83
N ASN A 435 -23.44 9.19 -2.12
CA ASN A 435 -24.56 9.35 -3.06
C ASN A 435 -25.70 8.32 -2.89
N LYS A 436 -25.59 7.40 -1.92
CA LYS A 436 -26.69 6.50 -1.53
C LYS A 436 -27.64 7.13 -0.52
N GLY A 437 -27.26 8.24 0.09
CA GLY A 437 -28.00 8.86 1.20
C GLY A 437 -27.83 8.11 2.52
N ASP A 438 -28.48 8.61 3.56
CA ASP A 438 -28.44 8.05 4.94
C ASP A 438 -27.03 7.97 5.56
N VAL A 439 -26.19 8.97 5.26
CA VAL A 439 -24.82 9.10 5.80
C VAL A 439 -24.81 9.86 7.11
N ILE A 440 -25.53 10.97 7.16
CA ILE A 440 -25.58 11.89 8.32
C ILE A 440 -26.57 11.39 9.35
N ALA A 441 -26.22 11.46 10.63
CA ALA A 441 -27.09 11.04 11.75
C ALA A 441 -28.37 11.87 11.83
N ASP A 442 -29.48 11.22 12.20
CA ASP A 442 -30.75 11.89 12.46
C ASP A 442 -30.61 12.84 13.67
N GLY A 443 -31.20 14.02 13.59
CA GLY A 443 -31.14 15.04 14.64
C GLY A 443 -29.85 15.91 14.62
N PHE A 444 -28.93 15.68 13.71
CA PHE A 444 -27.71 16.50 13.58
C PHE A 444 -27.97 17.84 12.86
N ASN A 445 -28.76 17.81 11.78
CA ASN A 445 -29.06 19.00 10.99
C ASN A 445 -30.56 19.14 10.76
N ALA A 446 -31.17 20.23 11.26
CA ALA A 446 -32.60 20.47 11.22
C ALA A 446 -33.15 20.53 9.78
N GLU A 447 -32.44 21.18 8.85
CA GLU A 447 -32.84 21.25 7.45
C GLU A 447 -32.88 19.90 6.78
N LEU A 448 -31.90 19.02 7.09
CA LEU A 448 -31.85 17.66 6.58
C LEU A 448 -32.98 16.82 7.14
N ASP A 449 -33.28 16.96 8.43
CA ASP A 449 -34.39 16.25 9.09
C ASP A 449 -35.75 16.66 8.51
N ASP A 450 -35.96 17.96 8.24
CA ASP A 450 -37.15 18.49 7.57
C ASP A 450 -37.30 17.91 6.15
N LEU A 451 -36.22 17.90 5.35
CA LEU A 451 -36.22 17.32 4.01
C LEU A 451 -36.54 15.80 4.04
N ARG A 452 -35.95 15.07 4.98
CA ARG A 452 -36.24 13.62 5.19
C ARG A 452 -37.71 13.40 5.60
N ALA A 453 -38.26 14.27 6.45
CA ALA A 453 -39.66 14.20 6.83
C ALA A 453 -40.58 14.41 5.60
N ILE A 454 -40.27 15.37 4.73
CA ILE A 454 -41.01 15.59 3.47
C ILE A 454 -40.92 14.36 2.58
N SER A 455 -39.73 13.76 2.39
CA SER A 455 -39.55 12.57 1.56
C SER A 455 -40.30 11.34 2.13
N ARG A 456 -40.27 11.12 3.43
CA ARG A 456 -40.98 9.99 4.13
C ARG A 456 -42.49 10.19 4.09
N HIS A 457 -43.01 11.37 4.47
CA HIS A 457 -44.44 11.67 4.45
C HIS A 457 -45.00 11.73 3.02
N GLY A 458 -44.13 12.02 2.04
CA GLY A 458 -44.52 11.95 0.64
C GLY A 458 -44.97 10.57 0.20
N LYS A 459 -44.31 9.52 0.67
CA LYS A 459 -44.72 8.11 0.39
C LYS A 459 -46.06 7.77 1.06
N ASP A 460 -46.24 8.16 2.31
CA ASP A 460 -47.49 7.96 3.03
C ASP A 460 -48.67 8.72 2.39
N TYR A 461 -48.40 9.92 1.87
CA TYR A 461 -49.42 10.70 1.15
C TYR A 461 -49.78 10.05 -0.19
N LEU A 462 -48.85 9.47 -0.91
CA LEU A 462 -49.14 8.72 -2.15
C LEU A 462 -50.03 7.49 -1.86
N LEU A 463 -49.85 6.83 -0.75
CA LEU A 463 -50.77 5.77 -0.29
C LEU A 463 -52.18 6.31 0.03
N LYS A 464 -52.27 7.46 0.69
CA LYS A 464 -53.55 8.13 0.95
C LYS A 464 -54.24 8.60 -0.33
N ILE A 465 -53.48 9.10 -1.32
CA ILE A 465 -54.01 9.39 -2.66
C ILE A 465 -54.58 8.11 -3.27
N GLN A 466 -53.84 7.01 -3.22
CA GLN A 466 -54.30 5.73 -3.76
C GLN A 466 -55.60 5.28 -3.09
N GLU A 467 -55.68 5.28 -1.77
CA GLU A 467 -56.87 4.89 -1.00
C GLU A 467 -58.06 5.79 -1.33
N ARG A 468 -57.88 7.10 -1.33
CA ARG A 468 -58.91 8.09 -1.70
C ARG A 468 -59.41 7.90 -3.12
N GLU A 469 -58.54 7.71 -4.06
CA GLU A 469 -58.93 7.49 -5.47
C GLU A 469 -59.61 6.13 -5.69
N ILE A 470 -59.26 5.10 -4.91
CA ILE A 470 -59.98 3.84 -4.88
C ILE A 470 -61.42 4.01 -4.40
N GLU A 471 -61.63 4.80 -3.33
CA GLU A 471 -62.98 5.08 -2.81
C GLU A 471 -63.79 5.93 -3.81
N LYS A 472 -63.17 6.98 -4.40
CA LYS A 472 -63.83 7.87 -5.31
C LYS A 472 -64.22 7.20 -6.64
N THR A 473 -63.39 6.34 -7.17
CA THR A 473 -63.58 5.69 -8.48
C THR A 473 -64.22 4.30 -8.42
N GLY A 474 -64.16 3.68 -7.27
CA GLY A 474 -64.57 2.27 -7.08
C GLY A 474 -63.74 1.28 -7.86
N ILE A 475 -62.43 1.60 -8.08
CA ILE A 475 -61.48 0.74 -8.78
C ILE A 475 -60.56 0.03 -7.74
N PRO A 476 -60.86 -1.18 -7.33
CA PRO A 476 -60.10 -1.84 -6.23
C PRO A 476 -58.68 -2.25 -6.62
N SER A 477 -58.36 -2.26 -7.92
CA SER A 477 -57.04 -2.65 -8.44
C SER A 477 -56.13 -1.47 -8.76
N LEU A 478 -56.53 -0.25 -8.39
CA LEU A 478 -55.74 0.96 -8.56
C LEU A 478 -54.44 0.88 -7.79
N LYS A 479 -53.34 1.19 -8.44
CA LYS A 479 -52.01 1.24 -7.79
C LYS A 479 -51.29 2.53 -8.19
N VAL A 480 -50.60 3.14 -7.25
CA VAL A 480 -49.62 4.19 -7.51
C VAL A 480 -48.30 3.48 -7.85
N GLY A 481 -47.71 3.87 -8.97
CA GLY A 481 -46.40 3.37 -9.41
C GLY A 481 -45.51 4.54 -9.84
N TYR A 482 -44.20 4.24 -10.00
CA TYR A 482 -43.18 5.19 -10.48
C TYR A 482 -42.51 4.68 -11.76
N ASN A 483 -42.28 5.60 -12.72
CA ASN A 483 -41.54 5.31 -13.92
C ASN A 483 -40.56 6.46 -14.25
N ASN A 484 -39.33 6.10 -14.58
CA ASN A 484 -38.26 7.07 -14.83
C ASN A 484 -38.52 8.02 -16.03
N VAL A 485 -39.52 7.74 -16.88
CA VAL A 485 -39.82 8.53 -18.09
C VAL A 485 -40.88 9.61 -17.81
N PHE A 486 -41.90 9.34 -17.01
CA PHE A 486 -43.02 10.23 -16.74
C PHE A 486 -43.44 10.32 -15.29
N GLY A 487 -42.63 9.79 -14.34
CA GLY A 487 -42.80 9.96 -12.90
C GLY A 487 -43.84 9.06 -12.25
N TYR A 488 -44.50 9.58 -11.20
CA TYR A 488 -45.57 8.87 -10.51
C TYR A 488 -46.83 8.79 -11.35
N TYR A 489 -47.48 7.60 -11.35
CA TYR A 489 -48.69 7.34 -12.10
C TYR A 489 -49.66 6.46 -11.32
N LEU A 490 -50.95 6.57 -11.71
CA LEU A 490 -52.01 5.68 -11.31
C LEU A 490 -52.17 4.59 -12.37
N GLU A 491 -52.01 3.32 -11.99
CA GLU A 491 -52.20 2.18 -12.88
C GLU A 491 -53.59 1.57 -12.69
N VAL A 492 -54.36 1.53 -13.77
CA VAL A 492 -55.74 1.01 -13.84
C VAL A 492 -55.77 -0.15 -14.81
N ARG A 493 -56.28 -1.34 -14.37
CA ARG A 493 -56.49 -2.47 -15.29
C ARG A 493 -57.54 -2.14 -16.35
N ASN A 494 -57.35 -2.68 -17.55
CA ASN A 494 -58.25 -2.42 -18.66
C ASN A 494 -59.74 -2.78 -18.38
N THR A 495 -60.00 -3.68 -17.44
CA THR A 495 -61.34 -4.06 -16.96
C THR A 495 -62.10 -2.91 -16.28
N PHE A 496 -61.43 -1.86 -15.85
CA PHE A 496 -61.99 -0.74 -15.11
C PHE A 496 -61.78 0.62 -15.82
N LYS A 497 -61.33 0.63 -17.07
CA LYS A 497 -61.02 1.86 -17.83
C LYS A 497 -62.21 2.82 -17.92
N ASP A 498 -63.44 2.28 -17.99
CA ASP A 498 -64.65 3.08 -18.11
C ASP A 498 -65.07 3.82 -16.80
N LYS A 499 -64.37 3.51 -15.69
CA LYS A 499 -64.54 4.19 -14.39
C LYS A 499 -63.53 5.28 -14.14
N VAL A 500 -62.61 5.52 -15.07
CA VAL A 500 -61.56 6.52 -14.93
C VAL A 500 -62.14 7.91 -15.11
N PRO A 501 -61.91 8.85 -14.17
CA PRO A 501 -62.36 10.25 -14.33
C PRO A 501 -61.79 10.93 -15.55
N GLU A 502 -62.58 11.76 -16.22
CA GLU A 502 -62.14 12.54 -17.41
C GLU A 502 -60.96 13.49 -17.14
N GLU A 503 -60.81 13.91 -15.89
CA GLU A 503 -59.73 14.81 -15.42
C GLU A 503 -58.34 14.13 -15.37
N TRP A 504 -58.27 12.79 -15.45
CA TRP A 504 -57.03 12.05 -15.47
C TRP A 504 -56.37 12.03 -16.83
N ILE A 505 -55.13 12.38 -16.91
CA ILE A 505 -54.38 12.42 -18.17
C ILE A 505 -53.72 11.06 -18.42
N ARG A 506 -54.15 10.37 -19.47
CA ARG A 506 -53.55 9.10 -19.88
C ARG A 506 -52.14 9.33 -20.47
N LYS A 507 -51.14 8.62 -19.97
CA LYS A 507 -49.73 8.68 -20.41
C LYS A 507 -49.26 7.45 -21.13
N GLN A 508 -49.74 6.28 -20.76
CA GLN A 508 -49.30 5.02 -21.36
C GLN A 508 -50.41 3.97 -21.35
N THR A 509 -50.54 3.27 -22.46
CA THR A 509 -51.41 2.09 -22.59
C THR A 509 -50.52 0.83 -22.63
N LEU A 510 -50.76 -0.11 -21.74
CA LEU A 510 -50.15 -1.42 -21.66
C LEU A 510 -51.12 -2.50 -22.11
N ALA A 511 -50.62 -3.73 -22.31
CA ALA A 511 -51.46 -4.83 -22.75
C ALA A 511 -52.61 -5.14 -21.76
N GLN A 512 -52.43 -4.94 -20.46
CA GLN A 512 -53.44 -5.29 -19.45
C GLN A 512 -53.84 -4.10 -18.52
N ALA A 513 -53.25 -2.92 -18.69
CA ALA A 513 -53.50 -1.76 -17.86
C ALA A 513 -53.24 -0.45 -18.63
N GLU A 514 -53.79 0.64 -18.13
CA GLU A 514 -53.48 1.99 -18.55
C GLU A 514 -52.91 2.83 -17.40
N ARG A 515 -52.02 3.75 -17.71
CA ARG A 515 -51.33 4.61 -16.72
C ARG A 515 -51.76 6.07 -16.90
N TYR A 516 -52.16 6.64 -15.79
CA TYR A 516 -52.72 8.00 -15.74
C TYR A 516 -51.91 8.87 -14.77
N ILE A 517 -51.94 10.17 -15.01
CA ILE A 517 -51.38 11.21 -14.13
C ILE A 517 -52.48 12.17 -13.73
N THR A 518 -52.49 12.59 -12.47
CA THR A 518 -53.31 13.71 -11.96
C THR A 518 -52.45 14.93 -11.71
N GLN A 519 -53.04 16.13 -11.72
CA GLN A 519 -52.32 17.36 -11.43
C GLN A 519 -51.72 17.34 -10.02
N GLU A 520 -52.47 16.85 -9.04
CA GLU A 520 -52.02 16.68 -7.65
C GLU A 520 -50.85 15.74 -7.52
N LEU A 521 -50.85 14.60 -8.23
CA LEU A 521 -49.77 13.65 -8.23
C LEU A 521 -48.48 14.26 -8.78
N LYS A 522 -48.58 15.12 -9.78
CA LYS A 522 -47.45 15.81 -10.40
C LYS A 522 -46.85 16.89 -9.49
N GLU A 523 -47.66 17.70 -8.82
CA GLU A 523 -47.20 18.70 -7.86
C GLU A 523 -46.48 18.05 -6.65
N TYR A 524 -46.98 16.89 -6.22
CA TYR A 524 -46.39 16.13 -5.15
C TYR A 524 -45.08 15.48 -5.55
N GLU A 525 -45.01 14.95 -6.78
CA GLU A 525 -43.79 14.44 -7.39
C GLU A 525 -42.66 15.47 -7.38
N GLU A 526 -42.97 16.71 -7.82
CA GLU A 526 -41.97 17.78 -7.84
C GLU A 526 -41.45 18.11 -6.43
N LYS A 527 -42.26 18.01 -5.39
CA LYS A 527 -41.86 18.19 -4.00
C LYS A 527 -40.98 17.04 -3.48
N ILE A 528 -41.35 15.81 -3.75
CA ILE A 528 -40.60 14.61 -3.28
C ILE A 528 -39.25 14.52 -4.01
N LEU A 529 -39.23 14.60 -5.34
CA LEU A 529 -37.98 14.52 -6.12
C LEU A 529 -37.04 15.67 -5.78
N GLY A 530 -37.58 16.86 -5.57
CA GLY A 530 -36.80 18.01 -5.13
C GLY A 530 -36.23 17.87 -3.73
N ALA A 531 -36.94 17.18 -2.81
CA ALA A 531 -36.43 16.87 -1.48
C ALA A 531 -35.31 15.80 -1.52
N ASP A 532 -35.49 14.72 -2.27
CA ASP A 532 -34.48 13.66 -2.40
C ASP A 532 -33.17 14.18 -3.01
N GLU A 533 -33.23 15.01 -4.06
CA GLU A 533 -32.02 15.63 -4.62
C GLU A 533 -31.33 16.56 -3.61
N LYS A 534 -32.07 17.36 -2.86
CA LYS A 534 -31.52 18.25 -1.84
C LYS A 534 -30.91 17.51 -0.68
N ILE A 535 -31.52 16.38 -0.23
CA ILE A 535 -30.95 15.50 0.80
C ILE A 535 -29.56 15.06 0.38
N LEU A 536 -29.39 14.50 -0.82
CA LEU A 536 -28.10 14.02 -1.29
C LEU A 536 -27.04 15.12 -1.38
N VAL A 537 -27.42 16.30 -1.83
CA VAL A 537 -26.51 17.47 -1.91
C VAL A 537 -26.09 17.93 -0.51
N LEU A 538 -27.04 18.05 0.42
CA LEU A 538 -26.77 18.52 1.77
C LEU A 538 -25.95 17.49 2.56
N GLU A 539 -26.26 16.21 2.45
CA GLU A 539 -25.45 15.15 3.07
C GLU A 539 -24.01 15.14 2.55
N ALA A 540 -23.81 15.30 1.24
CA ALA A 540 -22.47 15.41 0.65
C ALA A 540 -21.72 16.64 1.16
N GLN A 541 -22.39 17.79 1.32
CA GLN A 541 -21.80 18.99 1.88
C GLN A 541 -21.37 18.78 3.33
N LEU A 542 -22.27 18.32 4.20
CA LEU A 542 -21.98 18.07 5.63
C LEU A 542 -20.85 17.05 5.80
N PHE A 543 -20.84 15.99 4.99
CA PHE A 543 -19.77 15.00 5.00
C PHE A 543 -18.41 15.62 4.61
N ASN A 544 -18.37 16.45 3.57
CA ASN A 544 -17.15 17.15 3.17
C ASN A 544 -16.64 18.14 4.24
N GLU A 545 -17.54 18.81 4.95
CA GLU A 545 -17.19 19.67 6.09
C GLU A 545 -16.54 18.87 7.23
N LEU A 546 -17.04 17.67 7.51
CA LEU A 546 -16.42 16.76 8.47
C LEU A 546 -15.03 16.33 8.00
N ILE A 547 -14.87 15.90 6.73
CA ILE A 547 -13.56 15.53 6.16
C ILE A 547 -12.56 16.67 6.28
N ALA A 548 -12.97 17.91 5.97
CA ALA A 548 -12.12 19.08 6.09
C ALA A 548 -11.63 19.29 7.54
N ALA A 549 -12.50 19.11 8.52
CA ALA A 549 -12.12 19.19 9.93
C ALA A 549 -11.21 18.04 10.39
N MET A 550 -11.38 16.84 9.84
CA MET A 550 -10.52 15.69 10.14
C MET A 550 -9.06 15.91 9.71
N GLN A 551 -8.82 16.76 8.71
CA GLN A 551 -7.46 17.03 8.24
C GLN A 551 -6.55 17.65 9.31
N GLU A 552 -7.09 18.36 10.29
CA GLU A 552 -6.32 18.93 11.40
C GLU A 552 -5.73 17.85 12.32
N TYR A 553 -6.31 16.66 12.34
CA TYR A 553 -5.90 15.53 13.18
C TYR A 553 -4.92 14.58 12.50
N ILE A 554 -4.54 14.83 11.23
CA ILE A 554 -3.63 13.96 10.47
C ILE A 554 -2.34 13.65 11.25
N PRO A 555 -1.58 14.62 11.80
CA PRO A 555 -0.34 14.32 12.50
C PRO A 555 -0.55 13.46 13.75
N GLN A 556 -1.62 13.72 14.51
CA GLN A 556 -1.93 12.97 15.72
C GLN A 556 -2.29 11.51 15.43
N ILE A 557 -3.07 11.28 14.38
CA ILE A 557 -3.48 9.93 13.98
C ILE A 557 -2.28 9.16 13.40
N GLN A 558 -1.36 9.82 12.70
CA GLN A 558 -0.12 9.19 12.23
C GLN A 558 0.79 8.77 13.40
N ILE A 559 0.89 9.58 14.46
CA ILE A 559 1.61 9.20 15.68
C ILE A 559 0.95 7.97 16.32
N ASN A 560 -0.36 7.98 16.49
CA ASN A 560 -1.11 6.83 16.99
C ASN A 560 -0.86 5.57 16.16
N ALA A 561 -0.94 5.68 14.84
CA ALA A 561 -0.70 4.57 13.90
C ALA A 561 0.69 3.94 14.09
N ASN A 562 1.72 4.77 14.22
CA ASN A 562 3.09 4.30 14.44
C ASN A 562 3.25 3.60 15.80
N LEU A 563 2.71 4.18 16.88
CA LEU A 563 2.78 3.59 18.22
C LEU A 563 2.02 2.26 18.29
N ILE A 564 0.83 2.19 17.69
CA ILE A 564 0.02 0.96 17.62
C ILE A 564 0.73 -0.10 16.80
N ALA A 565 1.29 0.24 15.64
CA ALA A 565 2.07 -0.69 14.81
C ALA A 565 3.25 -1.28 15.58
N ARG A 566 3.98 -0.43 16.34
CA ARG A 566 5.09 -0.87 17.20
C ARG A 566 4.62 -1.84 18.29
N MET A 567 3.51 -1.54 18.96
CA MET A 567 2.92 -2.43 19.97
C MET A 567 2.49 -3.76 19.39
N ASP A 568 1.88 -3.76 18.21
CA ASP A 568 1.46 -4.96 17.49
C ASP A 568 2.65 -5.84 17.09
N CYS A 569 3.77 -5.25 16.62
CA CYS A 569 5.01 -6.00 16.34
C CYS A 569 5.55 -6.67 17.60
N LEU A 570 5.62 -5.95 18.72
CA LEU A 570 6.16 -6.50 19.98
C LEU A 570 5.23 -7.56 20.57
N LEU A 571 3.92 -7.41 20.42
CA LEU A 571 2.94 -8.43 20.77
C LEU A 571 3.10 -9.67 19.88
N SER A 572 3.33 -9.49 18.58
CA SER A 572 3.64 -10.57 17.64
C SER A 572 4.86 -11.38 18.08
N PHE A 573 5.93 -10.70 18.52
CA PHE A 573 7.12 -11.36 19.07
C PHE A 573 6.81 -12.14 20.34
N ALA A 574 6.01 -11.58 21.25
CA ALA A 574 5.62 -12.29 22.46
C ALA A 574 4.79 -13.56 22.16
N LYS A 575 3.81 -13.46 21.25
CA LYS A 575 2.99 -14.61 20.82
C LYS A 575 3.84 -15.70 20.19
N THR A 576 4.68 -15.34 19.21
CA THR A 576 5.57 -16.29 18.53
C THR A 576 6.52 -16.97 19.52
N SER A 577 7.04 -16.20 20.47
CA SER A 577 7.98 -16.73 21.47
C SER A 577 7.30 -17.68 22.44
N ASP A 578 6.07 -17.41 22.84
CA ASP A 578 5.25 -18.29 23.68
C ASP A 578 4.92 -19.62 22.95
N GLU A 579 4.44 -19.52 21.72
CA GLU A 579 4.10 -20.68 20.88
C GLU A 579 5.30 -21.60 20.63
N ASN A 580 6.48 -21.02 20.34
CA ASN A 580 7.67 -21.76 19.91
C ASN A 580 8.74 -21.92 21.01
N ARG A 581 8.44 -21.52 22.25
CA ARG A 581 9.36 -21.64 23.40
C ARG A 581 10.69 -20.95 23.16
N TYR A 582 10.64 -19.70 22.70
CA TYR A 582 11.83 -18.87 22.55
C TYR A 582 12.21 -18.24 23.88
N VAL A 583 13.49 -17.96 24.05
CA VAL A 583 14.05 -17.39 25.28
C VAL A 583 14.56 -15.97 25.02
N ARG A 584 14.57 -15.16 26.07
CA ARG A 584 15.14 -13.81 26.01
C ARG A 584 16.66 -13.88 25.80
N PRO A 585 17.23 -13.30 24.70
CA PRO A 585 18.67 -13.21 24.51
C PRO A 585 19.26 -12.11 25.37
N ILE A 586 20.54 -12.27 25.73
CA ILE A 586 21.37 -11.17 26.26
C ILE A 586 22.01 -10.48 25.08
N VAL A 587 21.71 -9.19 24.88
CA VAL A 587 22.31 -8.38 23.82
C VAL A 587 23.16 -7.29 24.45
N ASP A 588 24.44 -7.28 24.10
CA ASP A 588 25.44 -6.36 24.65
C ASP A 588 26.45 -5.89 23.59
N ASP A 589 27.35 -5.00 23.97
CA ASP A 589 28.39 -4.45 23.08
C ASP A 589 29.66 -5.31 22.99
N SER A 590 29.61 -6.57 23.44
CA SER A 590 30.72 -7.52 23.29
C SER A 590 30.86 -8.04 21.84
N GLU A 591 31.94 -8.78 21.59
CA GLU A 591 32.15 -9.48 20.32
C GLU A 591 31.91 -10.99 20.44
N VAL A 592 31.23 -11.42 21.50
CA VAL A 592 30.92 -12.82 21.79
C VAL A 592 29.57 -13.18 21.19
N LEU A 593 29.49 -14.31 20.51
CA LEU A 593 28.26 -14.97 20.11
C LEU A 593 28.26 -16.37 20.74
N ASP A 594 27.45 -16.54 21.78
CA ASP A 594 27.33 -17.84 22.50
C ASP A 594 25.85 -18.27 22.47
N ILE A 595 25.54 -19.26 21.66
CA ILE A 595 24.22 -19.85 21.50
C ILE A 595 24.27 -21.29 22.03
N LYS A 596 23.41 -21.58 22.99
CA LYS A 596 23.23 -22.94 23.53
C LYS A 596 21.93 -23.53 23.03
N GLN A 597 22.03 -24.75 22.51
CA GLN A 597 20.85 -25.49 22.00
C GLN A 597 19.99 -24.66 21.03
N GLY A 598 20.67 -23.97 20.08
CA GLY A 598 20.02 -23.19 19.07
C GLY A 598 19.20 -24.05 18.09
N ARG A 599 18.05 -23.57 17.68
CA ARG A 599 17.16 -24.22 16.72
C ARG A 599 16.91 -23.30 15.51
N HIS A 600 16.62 -23.89 14.36
CA HIS A 600 16.30 -23.12 13.17
C HIS A 600 14.82 -22.71 13.20
N PRO A 601 14.48 -21.40 13.29
CA PRO A 601 13.11 -20.95 13.55
C PRO A 601 12.12 -21.37 12.47
N VAL A 602 12.54 -21.49 11.21
CA VAL A 602 11.66 -21.87 10.11
C VAL A 602 11.56 -23.40 9.99
N ILE A 603 12.70 -24.10 10.00
CA ILE A 603 12.71 -25.57 9.81
C ILE A 603 11.94 -26.25 10.94
N GLU A 604 12.13 -25.83 12.20
CA GLU A 604 11.45 -26.47 13.33
C GLU A 604 9.92 -26.40 13.24
N THR A 605 9.36 -25.35 12.59
CA THR A 605 7.91 -25.21 12.40
C THR A 605 7.35 -26.04 11.23
N GLN A 606 8.21 -26.55 10.37
CA GLN A 606 7.84 -27.33 9.19
C GLN A 606 8.04 -28.85 9.38
N LEU A 607 8.63 -29.27 10.50
CA LEU A 607 8.83 -30.67 10.77
C LEU A 607 7.50 -31.40 10.98
N PRO A 608 7.39 -32.69 10.52
CA PRO A 608 6.20 -33.49 10.76
C PRO A 608 5.92 -33.66 12.25
N LEU A 609 4.67 -33.90 12.58
CA LEU A 609 4.25 -34.18 13.98
C LEU A 609 5.02 -35.36 14.55
N GLY A 610 5.75 -35.11 15.67
CA GLY A 610 6.56 -36.11 16.35
C GLY A 610 8.07 -36.03 16.04
N GLU A 611 8.47 -35.35 15.00
CA GLU A 611 9.86 -35.06 14.73
C GLU A 611 10.32 -33.80 15.47
N ARG A 612 11.56 -33.79 15.93
CA ARG A 612 12.17 -32.66 16.64
C ARG A 612 13.40 -32.18 15.91
N TYR A 613 13.57 -30.87 15.83
CA TYR A 613 14.83 -30.30 15.36
C TYR A 613 15.95 -30.64 16.35
N VAL A 614 17.09 -31.09 15.83
CA VAL A 614 18.29 -31.37 16.67
C VAL A 614 18.98 -30.03 16.94
N PRO A 615 18.99 -29.56 18.18
CA PRO A 615 19.56 -28.26 18.51
C PRO A 615 21.09 -28.29 18.46
N ASN A 616 21.70 -27.11 18.25
CA ASN A 616 23.15 -27.00 18.08
C ASN A 616 23.71 -25.85 18.93
N ASP A 617 24.90 -26.04 19.47
CA ASP A 617 25.69 -25.02 20.15
C ASP A 617 26.60 -24.30 19.16
N VAL A 618 26.69 -22.97 19.29
CA VAL A 618 27.59 -22.11 18.50
C VAL A 618 28.29 -21.15 19.45
N LEU A 619 29.64 -21.22 19.49
CA LEU A 619 30.46 -20.25 20.21
C LEU A 619 31.41 -19.58 19.21
N LEU A 620 31.32 -18.26 19.06
CA LEU A 620 32.26 -17.43 18.31
C LEU A 620 32.72 -16.28 19.19
N ASP A 621 34.04 -16.10 19.25
CA ASP A 621 34.70 -15.07 20.03
C ASP A 621 35.93 -14.60 19.26
N THR A 622 36.04 -13.33 18.96
CA THR A 622 37.14 -12.78 18.15
C THR A 622 38.51 -12.95 18.76
N GLU A 623 38.63 -13.26 20.07
CA GLU A 623 39.88 -13.51 20.74
C GLU A 623 40.30 -15.00 20.74
N LYS A 624 39.34 -15.92 20.94
CA LYS A 624 39.60 -17.32 21.16
C LYS A 624 39.12 -18.25 20.05
N GLN A 625 37.97 -17.95 19.46
CA GLN A 625 37.33 -18.80 18.46
C GLN A 625 36.61 -17.97 17.41
N GLN A 626 37.41 -17.29 16.58
CA GLN A 626 36.89 -16.36 15.57
C GLN A 626 36.20 -17.09 14.42
N ILE A 627 36.76 -18.19 13.95
CA ILE A 627 36.29 -18.96 12.79
C ILE A 627 35.93 -20.37 13.23
N MET A 628 34.73 -20.84 12.92
CA MET A 628 34.31 -22.21 13.10
C MET A 628 34.24 -22.91 11.74
N MET A 629 35.15 -23.88 11.52
CA MET A 629 35.14 -24.76 10.34
C MET A 629 34.16 -25.90 10.57
N ILE A 630 33.22 -26.07 9.65
CA ILE A 630 32.13 -27.05 9.74
C ILE A 630 32.28 -28.04 8.59
N THR A 631 32.63 -29.30 8.90
CA THR A 631 32.78 -30.37 7.91
C THR A 631 31.70 -31.43 8.10
N GLY A 632 31.44 -32.22 7.07
CA GLY A 632 30.49 -33.32 7.12
C GLY A 632 29.88 -33.63 5.75
N PRO A 633 29.14 -34.73 5.64
CA PRO A 633 28.52 -35.14 4.38
C PRO A 633 27.40 -34.16 3.95
N ASN A 634 26.97 -34.28 2.70
CA ASN A 634 25.78 -33.56 2.21
C ASN A 634 24.57 -33.99 3.02
N MET A 635 23.61 -33.10 3.18
CA MET A 635 22.36 -33.29 3.93
C MET A 635 22.54 -33.50 5.44
N ALA A 636 23.76 -33.29 5.99
CA ALA A 636 24.03 -33.37 7.43
C ALA A 636 23.57 -32.13 8.22
N GLY A 637 22.98 -31.13 7.56
CA GLY A 637 22.47 -29.91 8.22
C GLY A 637 23.47 -28.75 8.33
N LYS A 638 24.62 -28.79 7.63
CA LYS A 638 25.64 -27.73 7.68
C LYS A 638 25.02 -26.34 7.31
N SER A 639 24.36 -26.26 6.17
CA SER A 639 23.71 -25.02 5.71
C SER A 639 22.58 -24.55 6.64
N ALA A 640 21.86 -25.48 7.25
CA ALA A 640 20.83 -25.18 8.24
C ALA A 640 21.44 -24.56 9.51
N LEU A 641 22.57 -25.04 9.98
CA LEU A 641 23.29 -24.46 11.12
C LEU A 641 23.80 -23.05 10.86
N LEU A 642 24.32 -22.80 9.65
CA LEU A 642 24.75 -21.47 9.22
C LEU A 642 23.57 -20.49 9.26
N ARG A 643 22.46 -20.83 8.60
CA ARG A 643 21.26 -20.00 8.55
C ARG A 643 20.65 -19.83 9.95
N GLN A 644 20.53 -20.89 10.75
CA GLN A 644 20.08 -20.85 12.14
C GLN A 644 20.82 -19.77 12.94
N THR A 645 22.14 -19.75 12.86
CA THR A 645 22.96 -18.78 13.60
C THR A 645 22.66 -17.36 13.20
N ALA A 646 22.60 -17.06 11.89
CA ALA A 646 22.24 -15.73 11.40
C ALA A 646 20.82 -15.32 11.80
N LEU A 647 19.84 -16.22 11.71
CA LEU A 647 18.46 -15.95 12.07
C LEU A 647 18.29 -15.68 13.57
N ILE A 648 19.02 -16.37 14.44
CA ILE A 648 19.04 -16.11 15.89
C ILE A 648 19.62 -14.71 16.17
N VAL A 649 20.73 -14.34 15.53
CA VAL A 649 21.33 -13.01 15.66
C VAL A 649 20.35 -11.93 15.18
N LEU A 650 19.69 -12.13 14.04
CA LEU A 650 18.69 -11.22 13.50
C LEU A 650 17.50 -11.05 14.46
N LEU A 651 16.93 -12.15 14.95
CA LEU A 651 15.82 -12.10 15.92
C LEU A 651 16.22 -11.32 17.17
N ALA A 652 17.41 -11.56 17.72
CA ALA A 652 17.92 -10.80 18.85
C ALA A 652 18.01 -9.29 18.55
N GLN A 653 18.55 -8.92 17.39
CA GLN A 653 18.76 -7.50 17.03
C GLN A 653 17.50 -6.79 16.52
N VAL A 654 16.43 -7.50 16.17
CA VAL A 654 15.11 -6.85 15.98
C VAL A 654 14.35 -6.67 17.29
N GLY A 655 14.84 -7.28 18.39
CA GLY A 655 14.22 -7.23 19.72
C GLY A 655 13.20 -8.34 19.97
N CYS A 656 13.34 -9.48 19.28
CA CYS A 656 12.56 -10.70 19.49
C CYS A 656 13.33 -11.69 20.39
N PHE A 657 12.63 -12.55 21.09
CA PHE A 657 13.22 -13.72 21.73
C PHE A 657 13.68 -14.71 20.66
N VAL A 658 14.56 -15.64 21.04
CA VAL A 658 15.28 -16.50 20.11
C VAL A 658 15.05 -17.99 20.40
N PRO A 659 15.05 -18.85 19.37
CA PRO A 659 14.91 -20.30 19.49
C PRO A 659 16.21 -20.95 20.00
N ALA A 660 16.45 -20.88 21.30
CA ALA A 660 17.62 -21.45 21.97
C ALA A 660 17.28 -21.79 23.43
N GLU A 661 18.16 -22.51 24.11
CA GLU A 661 18.12 -22.65 25.58
C GLU A 661 18.64 -21.38 26.26
N SER A 662 19.73 -20.82 25.72
CA SER A 662 20.23 -19.48 26.06
C SER A 662 21.01 -18.90 24.89
N ALA A 663 21.04 -17.56 24.80
CA ALA A 663 21.84 -16.88 23.78
C ALA A 663 22.41 -15.57 24.33
N ARG A 664 23.70 -15.36 24.10
CA ARG A 664 24.38 -14.08 24.25
C ARG A 664 24.83 -13.61 22.88
N VAL A 665 24.35 -12.46 22.47
CA VAL A 665 24.60 -11.88 21.15
C VAL A 665 25.31 -10.55 21.33
N GLY A 666 26.64 -10.56 21.16
CA GLY A 666 27.41 -9.33 20.99
C GLY A 666 27.04 -8.69 19.66
N LEU A 667 26.82 -7.38 19.67
CA LEU A 667 26.32 -6.63 18.50
C LEU A 667 27.02 -6.99 17.19
N VAL A 668 26.21 -7.17 16.16
CA VAL A 668 26.65 -7.38 14.77
C VAL A 668 26.28 -6.15 13.95
N ASP A 669 27.23 -5.63 13.20
CA ASP A 669 27.01 -4.45 12.32
C ASP A 669 26.65 -4.83 10.89
N LYS A 670 27.10 -6.00 10.43
CA LYS A 670 26.84 -6.53 9.08
C LYS A 670 26.69 -8.03 9.11
N ILE A 671 25.77 -8.57 8.33
CA ILE A 671 25.62 -10.00 8.10
C ILE A 671 25.84 -10.26 6.62
N PHE A 672 26.77 -11.17 6.34
CA PHE A 672 27.06 -11.62 4.99
C PHE A 672 26.85 -13.13 4.89
N THR A 673 26.15 -13.54 3.86
CA THR A 673 25.92 -14.95 3.58
C THR A 673 26.33 -15.29 2.16
N ARG A 674 27.09 -16.37 2.03
CA ARG A 674 27.28 -17.11 0.79
C ARG A 674 26.83 -18.52 1.02
N VAL A 675 25.51 -18.75 0.99
CA VAL A 675 24.85 -20.02 1.28
C VAL A 675 23.95 -20.40 0.10
N GLY A 676 24.20 -21.58 -0.47
CA GLY A 676 23.47 -22.11 -1.63
C GLY A 676 23.96 -21.59 -2.98
N ALA A 677 23.81 -22.38 -4.03
CA ALA A 677 24.07 -21.95 -5.39
C ALA A 677 22.93 -21.06 -5.88
N SER A 678 23.20 -19.78 -6.10
CA SER A 678 22.28 -18.95 -6.89
C SER A 678 22.58 -19.19 -8.37
N ASP A 679 22.00 -20.23 -8.96
CA ASP A 679 22.06 -20.44 -10.40
C ASP A 679 21.25 -19.36 -11.12
N ASN A 680 21.93 -18.26 -11.43
CA ASN A 680 21.36 -17.20 -12.27
C ASN A 680 21.59 -17.53 -13.74
N ILE A 681 21.13 -18.70 -14.16
CA ILE A 681 21.23 -19.24 -15.54
C ILE A 681 20.63 -18.24 -16.56
N SER A 682 19.69 -17.43 -16.12
CA SER A 682 19.00 -16.45 -16.98
C SER A 682 19.88 -15.28 -17.46
N LEU A 683 21.03 -15.00 -16.80
CA LEU A 683 21.95 -13.94 -17.19
C LEU A 683 23.22 -14.47 -17.90
N GLY A 684 23.37 -15.80 -18.08
CA GLY A 684 24.52 -16.39 -18.74
C GLY A 684 25.85 -16.25 -17.99
N GLU A 685 25.80 -15.89 -16.69
CA GLU A 685 26.99 -15.77 -15.86
C GLU A 685 27.43 -17.15 -15.35
N SER A 686 28.73 -17.39 -15.34
CA SER A 686 29.29 -18.59 -14.73
C SER A 686 29.04 -18.61 -13.22
N THR A 687 28.55 -19.74 -12.68
CA THR A 687 28.33 -19.92 -11.24
C THR A 687 29.57 -19.59 -10.42
N PHE A 688 30.76 -19.89 -10.94
CA PHE A 688 32.05 -19.51 -10.34
C PHE A 688 32.26 -17.99 -10.28
N MET A 689 31.92 -17.27 -11.34
CA MET A 689 32.06 -15.81 -11.35
C MET A 689 31.11 -15.14 -10.37
N VAL A 690 29.88 -15.60 -10.27
CA VAL A 690 28.91 -15.12 -9.27
C VAL A 690 29.45 -15.37 -7.87
N GLU A 691 29.95 -16.58 -7.58
CA GLU A 691 30.55 -16.96 -6.32
C GLU A 691 31.72 -16.05 -5.94
N MET A 692 32.63 -15.80 -6.87
CA MET A 692 33.79 -14.94 -6.63
C MET A 692 33.41 -13.49 -6.46
N THR A 693 32.43 -13.00 -7.18
CA THR A 693 31.91 -11.63 -7.02
C THR A 693 31.27 -11.42 -5.65
N GLU A 694 30.47 -12.39 -5.17
CA GLU A 694 29.88 -12.36 -3.84
C GLU A 694 30.97 -12.42 -2.75
N ALA A 695 31.96 -13.32 -2.88
CA ALA A 695 33.07 -13.40 -1.95
C ALA A 695 33.90 -12.09 -1.92
N ALA A 696 34.19 -11.51 -3.07
CA ALA A 696 34.89 -10.23 -3.16
C ALA A 696 34.08 -9.09 -2.49
N ASN A 697 32.77 -9.05 -2.68
CA ASN A 697 31.90 -8.08 -1.99
C ASN A 697 31.99 -8.23 -0.47
N ILE A 698 31.99 -9.45 0.03
CA ILE A 698 32.13 -9.72 1.48
C ILE A 698 33.49 -9.21 1.97
N LEU A 699 34.60 -9.63 1.34
CA LEU A 699 35.95 -9.28 1.77
C LEU A 699 36.23 -7.77 1.74
N ASN A 700 35.65 -7.05 0.77
CA ASN A 700 35.79 -5.60 0.66
C ASN A 700 34.96 -4.80 1.68
N ASN A 701 33.92 -5.41 2.25
CA ASN A 701 32.97 -4.74 3.14
C ASN A 701 32.97 -5.27 4.58
N VAL A 702 33.69 -6.34 4.87
CA VAL A 702 33.73 -6.94 6.21
C VAL A 702 34.33 -5.99 7.25
N SER A 703 33.85 -6.10 8.48
CA SER A 703 34.35 -5.41 9.68
C SER A 703 34.57 -6.42 10.82
N PRO A 704 35.30 -6.08 11.87
CA PRO A 704 35.48 -6.97 13.02
C PRO A 704 34.18 -7.39 13.71
N ARG A 705 33.13 -6.57 13.61
CA ARG A 705 31.80 -6.88 14.17
C ARG A 705 30.87 -7.60 13.20
N SER A 706 31.31 -7.92 12.00
CA SER A 706 30.50 -8.67 11.03
C SER A 706 30.30 -10.12 11.44
N LEU A 707 29.18 -10.70 10.99
CA LEU A 707 28.94 -12.13 10.96
C LEU A 707 29.00 -12.60 9.52
N VAL A 708 29.90 -13.56 9.24
CA VAL A 708 30.15 -14.07 7.90
C VAL A 708 29.82 -15.56 7.83
N LEU A 709 29.02 -15.95 6.84
CA LEU A 709 28.60 -17.34 6.62
C LEU A 709 28.99 -17.79 5.22
N PHE A 710 29.95 -18.69 5.12
CA PHE A 710 30.35 -19.34 3.88
C PHE A 710 29.89 -20.79 3.83
N ASP A 711 29.21 -21.17 2.77
CA ASP A 711 28.79 -22.53 2.51
C ASP A 711 29.38 -23.02 1.20
N GLU A 712 30.28 -24.01 1.33
CA GLU A 712 30.86 -24.74 0.21
C GLU A 712 31.54 -23.86 -0.84
N LEU A 713 32.28 -22.85 -0.40
CA LEU A 713 33.02 -21.94 -1.27
C LEU A 713 34.09 -22.69 -2.08
N GLY A 714 34.20 -22.40 -3.38
CA GLY A 714 35.20 -22.99 -4.30
C GLY A 714 34.66 -24.18 -5.09
N ARG A 715 33.37 -24.51 -5.05
CA ARG A 715 32.78 -25.62 -5.83
C ARG A 715 32.69 -25.35 -7.34
N GLY A 716 32.67 -24.11 -7.77
CA GLY A 716 32.53 -23.74 -9.17
C GLY A 716 33.77 -23.94 -10.06
N THR A 717 34.85 -24.48 -9.52
CA THR A 717 36.14 -24.66 -10.21
C THR A 717 36.79 -26.01 -9.91
N SER A 718 38.03 -26.22 -10.36
CA SER A 718 38.81 -27.45 -10.04
C SER A 718 39.00 -27.57 -8.52
N THR A 719 39.11 -28.79 -8.02
CA THR A 719 39.25 -29.06 -6.57
C THR A 719 40.44 -28.32 -5.96
N TYR A 720 41.59 -28.32 -6.64
CA TYR A 720 42.79 -27.65 -6.12
C TYR A 720 42.67 -26.12 -6.11
N ASP A 721 42.09 -25.55 -7.14
CA ASP A 721 41.83 -24.08 -7.21
C ASP A 721 40.80 -23.70 -6.15
N GLY A 722 39.73 -24.49 -6.00
CA GLY A 722 38.68 -24.26 -5.01
C GLY A 722 39.23 -24.28 -3.57
N ILE A 723 40.06 -25.26 -3.21
CA ILE A 723 40.73 -25.34 -1.90
C ILE A 723 41.63 -24.11 -1.70
N SER A 724 42.42 -23.76 -2.71
CA SER A 724 43.38 -22.64 -2.61
C SER A 724 42.67 -21.32 -2.37
N ILE A 725 41.56 -21.08 -3.05
CA ILE A 725 40.73 -19.88 -2.87
C ILE A 725 40.09 -19.86 -1.47
N ALA A 726 39.47 -20.97 -1.06
CA ALA A 726 38.84 -21.08 0.24
C ALA A 726 39.85 -20.86 1.37
N TRP A 727 41.04 -21.45 1.25
CA TRP A 727 42.12 -21.27 2.21
C TRP A 727 42.59 -19.82 2.31
N ALA A 728 42.86 -19.18 1.19
CA ALA A 728 43.30 -17.79 1.15
C ALA A 728 42.24 -16.83 1.77
N ILE A 729 40.96 -17.09 1.55
CA ILE A 729 39.89 -16.32 2.15
C ILE A 729 39.84 -16.48 3.66
N VAL A 730 39.97 -17.72 4.17
CA VAL A 730 40.02 -18.00 5.60
C VAL A 730 41.21 -17.33 6.25
N GLU A 731 42.42 -17.46 5.66
CA GLU A 731 43.61 -16.76 6.14
C GLU A 731 43.43 -15.23 6.17
N TYR A 732 42.88 -14.65 5.10
CA TYR A 732 42.61 -13.22 5.07
C TYR A 732 41.68 -12.78 6.21
N LEU A 733 40.58 -13.47 6.42
CA LEU A 733 39.65 -13.18 7.51
C LEU A 733 40.26 -13.34 8.90
N HIS A 734 41.19 -14.32 9.06
CA HIS A 734 41.84 -14.58 10.33
C HIS A 734 42.96 -13.58 10.63
N GLU A 735 43.83 -13.28 9.68
CA GLU A 735 45.06 -12.53 9.90
C GLU A 735 44.89 -11.02 9.72
N HIS A 736 43.96 -10.59 8.87
CA HIS A 736 43.80 -9.17 8.56
C HIS A 736 42.96 -8.47 9.62
N LYS A 737 43.58 -7.66 10.49
CA LYS A 737 42.96 -6.98 11.64
C LYS A 737 41.65 -6.26 11.35
N LYS A 738 41.45 -5.71 10.14
CA LYS A 738 40.22 -5.04 9.75
C LYS A 738 39.11 -5.99 9.30
N ALA A 739 39.44 -7.26 9.10
CA ALA A 739 38.55 -8.29 8.58
C ALA A 739 38.29 -9.44 9.58
N GLN A 740 38.77 -9.33 10.81
CA GLN A 740 38.63 -10.37 11.86
C GLN A 740 37.17 -10.55 12.33
N ALA A 741 36.31 -10.96 11.41
CA ALA A 741 34.90 -11.17 11.64
C ALA A 741 34.60 -12.55 12.23
N ARG A 742 33.53 -12.64 13.02
CA ARG A 742 32.96 -13.92 13.46
C ARG A 742 32.48 -14.71 12.24
N THR A 743 33.08 -15.88 11.99
CA THR A 743 32.85 -16.59 10.73
C THR A 743 32.46 -18.04 10.96
N LEU A 744 31.41 -18.50 10.31
CA LEU A 744 31.07 -19.89 10.12
C LEU A 744 31.41 -20.32 8.70
N PHE A 745 32.20 -21.33 8.53
CA PHE A 745 32.67 -21.79 7.24
C PHE A 745 32.35 -23.28 7.06
N ALA A 746 31.33 -23.60 6.30
CA ALA A 746 30.98 -24.97 5.95
C ALA A 746 31.73 -25.40 4.68
N THR A 747 32.35 -26.56 4.73
CA THR A 747 33.18 -27.08 3.62
C THR A 747 33.14 -28.60 3.54
N HIS A 748 33.49 -29.13 2.37
CA HIS A 748 33.76 -30.53 2.13
C HIS A 748 35.27 -30.86 2.12
N TYR A 749 36.10 -29.83 2.16
CA TYR A 749 37.55 -30.01 2.23
C TYR A 749 37.93 -30.44 3.65
N HIS A 750 38.67 -31.57 3.76
CA HIS A 750 39.11 -32.17 5.02
C HIS A 750 40.55 -31.81 5.31
#